data_b41029f8a7b4400ec18e016de80b07e2
#
_entry.id   b41029f8a7b4400ec18e016de80b07e2
#
_cell.length_a   1.000
_cell.length_b   1.000
_cell.length_c   1.000
_cell.angle_alpha   90.00
_cell.angle_beta   90.00
_cell.angle_gamma   90.00
#
_symmetry.space_group_name_H-M   'P 1'
#
loop_
_entity.id
_entity.type
_entity.pdbx_description
1 polymer ?
#
loop_
_entity_poly.entity_id
_entity_poly.type
_entity_poly.pdbx_seq_one_letter_code
_entity_poly.pdbx_strand_id
1 'polypeptide(L)'
;MAARLSLALLACASLAACSGEQSPPQGEPYDVGAAVDRDGFHAATPATAEANAGAGADLYLADEQDFIDARRGLVASEPELEIRDAVDDLVWRPADYAFLEALESAAVNPSLLRQARLNAIHGLFEVTDGVWQVRGYDLSNMSVIEGETGWIIVDPLASVETASAAMALVNRELGERPVTAVIYTHSHIDHFGGVEGVASRRALASGDIEIVAPQGFIEAVADENVLGGQVMGRRAGYMYGFHLPRSPRGHIDSGLGKTPALGSYSIARPTRLVSETGERAVIDGVEFVFQFAPDTEAPATLTFHLPEHRAWNGGDIVARTMHNLYTLRGAKVRDAIRWSDAIEEARVLFAAETDVAFNGHTWPVFGQEEVDAFLRRQSDVYRYIHDQTLRLANAGLTPDEIAEAIELPEALARDFSERGYYGTLKHNARAIYQHYFGWFDAVPANLDPLPPEDAAARYVEAMGGLDAVLDRAEAAFEAGEHRWGAELAQTAVFADPRSARAREILARNYEQLGYRAESAPWRDIYLTGALEAREGPQGVDISARSTGILEVIPLQQFFAAMASRIDGIEAAERDRTFGFYFREPDGSVEVWTVSLSNGVMRYGEGPPPVDEADATVTVTRAFWLRMMAGEAGLADLLASREFAIDGDRIALLGFFGLMEDGDPGFAVVEP
;
A
#
# COMPACT_ATOMS: atom_id res chain seq x y z
N MET A 1 9.36 -41.05 1.82
CA MET A 1 9.80 -40.25 2.98
C MET A 1 11.10 -39.48 2.73
N ALA A 2 12.15 -40.13 2.25
CA ALA A 2 13.44 -39.44 1.98
C ALA A 2 13.43 -38.45 0.79
N ALA A 3 12.52 -38.61 -0.17
CA ALA A 3 12.41 -37.74 -1.36
C ALA A 3 11.64 -36.44 -1.12
N ARG A 4 10.76 -36.40 -0.08
CA ARG A 4 10.02 -35.19 0.30
C ARG A 4 10.82 -34.27 1.26
N LEU A 5 11.71 -34.84 2.06
CA LEU A 5 12.63 -34.05 2.89
C LEU A 5 13.63 -33.23 2.06
N SER A 6 13.98 -33.70 0.87
CA SER A 6 14.86 -32.95 -0.04
C SER A 6 14.17 -31.79 -0.75
N LEU A 7 12.85 -31.81 -0.91
CA LEU A 7 12.09 -30.71 -1.55
C LEU A 7 11.80 -29.57 -0.57
N ALA A 8 11.48 -29.86 0.69
CA ALA A 8 11.16 -28.80 1.65
C ALA A 8 12.37 -27.94 2.07
N LEU A 9 13.59 -28.45 1.91
CA LEU A 9 14.84 -27.74 2.16
C LEU A 9 15.52 -27.20 0.91
N LEU A 10 15.11 -27.67 -0.28
CA LEU A 10 15.56 -27.12 -1.57
C LEU A 10 14.68 -25.94 -2.03
N ALA A 11 13.49 -25.76 -1.50
CA ALA A 11 12.63 -24.62 -1.84
C ALA A 11 13.18 -23.28 -1.33
N CYS A 12 14.04 -23.28 -0.31
CA CYS A 12 14.77 -22.07 0.11
C CYS A 12 16.08 -21.81 -0.66
N ALA A 13 16.51 -22.70 -1.52
CA ALA A 13 17.81 -22.58 -2.21
C ALA A 13 17.74 -22.57 -3.73
N SER A 14 16.56 -22.57 -4.34
CA SER A 14 16.43 -22.74 -5.81
C SER A 14 15.58 -21.68 -6.52
N LEU A 15 15.48 -20.47 -6.00
CA LEU A 15 14.91 -19.32 -6.73
C LEU A 15 15.91 -18.66 -7.71
N ALA A 16 17.06 -19.27 -7.97
CA ALA A 16 18.04 -18.75 -8.93
C ALA A 16 18.15 -19.55 -10.24
N ALA A 17 17.29 -20.50 -10.55
CA ALA A 17 17.29 -21.11 -11.89
C ALA A 17 16.05 -22.01 -12.07
N CYS A 18 15.00 -21.45 -12.61
CA CYS A 18 14.08 -22.08 -13.57
C CYS A 18 12.93 -21.10 -13.85
N SER A 19 13.19 -20.06 -14.62
CA SER A 19 12.17 -19.46 -15.49
C SER A 19 11.86 -20.46 -16.60
N GLY A 20 11.14 -21.49 -16.26
CA GLY A 20 10.44 -22.31 -17.23
C GLY A 20 9.15 -21.56 -17.54
N GLU A 21 9.15 -20.77 -18.63
CA GLU A 21 7.95 -20.29 -19.28
C GLU A 21 6.96 -21.44 -19.46
N GLN A 22 5.99 -21.56 -18.54
CA GLN A 22 4.73 -22.14 -18.90
C GLN A 22 3.91 -21.01 -19.51
N SER A 23 4.12 -20.80 -20.81
CA SER A 23 3.18 -20.02 -21.61
C SER A 23 1.79 -20.58 -21.38
N PRO A 24 0.77 -19.74 -21.11
CA PRO A 24 -0.61 -20.21 -21.06
C PRO A 24 -0.92 -20.96 -22.35
N PRO A 25 -1.79 -21.99 -22.31
CA PRO A 25 -2.15 -22.72 -23.50
C PRO A 25 -2.71 -21.74 -24.53
N GLN A 26 -1.99 -21.55 -25.62
CA GLN A 26 -2.40 -20.67 -26.71
C GLN A 26 -3.66 -21.27 -27.36
N GLY A 27 -4.81 -20.75 -26.99
CA GLY A 27 -5.97 -20.80 -27.86
C GLY A 27 -5.68 -19.99 -29.14
N GLU A 28 -6.34 -20.28 -30.24
CA GLU A 28 -6.17 -19.48 -31.45
C GLU A 28 -6.40 -17.99 -31.15
N PRO A 29 -5.53 -17.09 -31.62
CA PRO A 29 -5.65 -15.65 -31.32
C PRO A 29 -7.02 -15.15 -31.82
N TYR A 30 -7.80 -14.61 -30.92
CA TYR A 30 -9.04 -13.92 -31.25
C TYR A 30 -8.71 -12.57 -31.87
N ASP A 31 -9.03 -12.41 -33.18
CA ASP A 31 -8.80 -11.17 -33.89
C ASP A 31 -9.85 -10.13 -33.46
N VAL A 32 -9.45 -9.18 -32.64
CA VAL A 32 -10.32 -8.15 -32.07
C VAL A 32 -10.54 -6.94 -33.00
N GLY A 33 -9.99 -6.90 -34.17
CA GLY A 33 -10.25 -5.85 -35.20
C GLY A 33 -10.07 -4.39 -34.76
N ALA A 34 -9.69 -4.12 -33.50
CA ALA A 34 -9.49 -2.81 -32.93
C ALA A 34 -7.99 -2.49 -32.81
N ALA A 35 -7.60 -1.29 -33.17
CA ALA A 35 -6.21 -0.84 -33.06
C ALA A 35 -5.78 -0.79 -31.59
N VAL A 36 -4.91 -1.73 -31.18
CA VAL A 36 -4.17 -1.68 -29.93
C VAL A 36 -2.98 -0.75 -30.08
N ASP A 37 -2.58 -0.09 -28.99
CA ASP A 37 -1.33 0.66 -28.99
C ASP A 37 -0.10 -0.27 -28.84
N ARG A 38 1.09 0.33 -28.80
CA ARG A 38 2.34 -0.43 -28.61
C ARG A 38 2.41 -1.21 -27.29
N ASP A 39 1.59 -0.81 -26.31
CA ASP A 39 1.53 -1.37 -24.96
C ASP A 39 0.39 -2.41 -24.83
N GLY A 40 -0.30 -2.75 -25.93
CA GLY A 40 -1.34 -3.78 -25.96
C GLY A 40 -2.74 -3.35 -25.52
N PHE A 41 -2.97 -2.05 -25.29
CA PHE A 41 -4.26 -1.52 -24.82
C PHE A 41 -5.11 -0.97 -25.99
N HIS A 42 -6.43 -1.22 -25.94
CA HIS A 42 -7.38 -0.71 -26.92
C HIS A 42 -7.68 0.78 -26.72
N ALA A 43 -8.15 1.43 -27.77
CA ALA A 43 -8.64 2.78 -27.67
C ALA A 43 -9.91 2.90 -26.80
N ALA A 44 -10.13 4.10 -26.25
CA ALA A 44 -11.42 4.43 -25.63
C ALA A 44 -12.54 4.29 -26.66
N THR A 45 -13.64 3.63 -26.28
CA THR A 45 -14.84 3.57 -27.12
C THR A 45 -15.52 4.94 -27.20
N PRO A 46 -16.39 5.17 -28.21
CA PRO A 46 -17.20 6.40 -28.27
C PRO A 46 -18.00 6.66 -26.99
N ALA A 47 -18.55 5.62 -26.36
CA ALA A 47 -19.29 5.73 -25.10
C ALA A 47 -18.37 6.13 -23.93
N THR A 48 -17.13 5.66 -23.92
CA THR A 48 -16.13 6.08 -22.90
C THR A 48 -15.67 7.51 -23.14
N ALA A 49 -15.44 7.88 -24.42
CA ALA A 49 -15.06 9.25 -24.78
C ALA A 49 -16.17 10.26 -24.39
N GLU A 50 -17.43 9.92 -24.66
CA GLU A 50 -18.59 10.74 -24.26
C GLU A 50 -18.69 10.85 -22.72
N ALA A 51 -18.55 9.75 -21.99
CA ALA A 51 -18.59 9.74 -20.53
C ALA A 51 -17.48 10.63 -19.94
N ASN A 52 -16.24 10.53 -20.45
CA ASN A 52 -15.13 11.37 -20.02
C ASN A 52 -15.28 12.83 -20.43
N ALA A 53 -15.85 13.12 -21.60
CA ALA A 53 -16.16 14.51 -22.00
C ALA A 53 -17.21 15.16 -21.08
N GLY A 54 -18.13 14.36 -20.52
CA GLY A 54 -19.12 14.82 -19.55
C GLY A 54 -18.60 14.84 -18.10
N ALA A 55 -17.55 14.08 -17.80
CA ALA A 55 -16.99 14.00 -16.47
C ALA A 55 -16.36 15.34 -16.06
N GLY A 56 -16.73 15.84 -14.89
CA GLY A 56 -16.25 17.13 -14.41
C GLY A 56 -16.91 18.35 -15.06
N ALA A 57 -18.04 18.19 -15.77
CA ALA A 57 -18.77 19.31 -16.34
C ALA A 57 -19.27 20.32 -15.29
N ASP A 58 -19.44 19.89 -14.07
CA ASP A 58 -19.79 20.65 -12.87
C ASP A 58 -18.56 21.22 -12.13
N LEU A 59 -17.34 20.87 -12.56
CA LEU A 59 -16.07 21.31 -11.99
C LEU A 59 -15.46 22.45 -12.84
N TYR A 60 -14.82 23.39 -12.17
CA TYR A 60 -14.03 24.41 -12.85
C TYR A 60 -12.61 23.91 -13.10
N LEU A 61 -12.47 22.98 -14.07
CA LEU A 61 -11.18 22.33 -14.39
C LEU A 61 -10.08 23.31 -14.84
N ALA A 62 -10.45 24.53 -15.24
CA ALA A 62 -9.53 25.62 -15.60
C ALA A 62 -9.04 26.41 -14.38
N ASP A 63 -9.38 26.02 -13.16
CA ASP A 63 -8.85 26.64 -11.95
C ASP A 63 -7.35 26.36 -11.81
N GLU A 64 -6.57 27.45 -11.76
CA GLU A 64 -5.12 27.42 -11.67
C GLU A 64 -4.59 27.53 -10.22
N GLN A 65 -5.47 27.70 -9.20
CA GLN A 65 -5.00 27.96 -7.84
C GLN A 65 -4.15 26.81 -7.30
N ASP A 66 -4.57 25.57 -7.47
CA ASP A 66 -3.78 24.41 -7.05
C ASP A 66 -2.42 24.34 -7.78
N PHE A 67 -2.35 24.73 -9.05
CA PHE A 67 -1.09 24.77 -9.79
C PHE A 67 -0.15 25.89 -9.30
N ILE A 68 -0.71 27.00 -8.85
CA ILE A 68 0.04 28.08 -8.20
C ILE A 68 0.59 27.57 -6.87
N ASP A 69 -0.26 26.98 -6.03
CA ASP A 69 0.12 26.46 -4.72
C ASP A 69 1.13 25.31 -4.83
N ALA A 70 0.94 24.40 -5.78
CA ALA A 70 1.85 23.26 -6.02
C ALA A 70 3.24 23.69 -6.50
N ARG A 71 3.37 24.84 -7.16
CA ARG A 71 4.66 25.40 -7.58
C ARG A 71 5.24 26.42 -6.62
N ARG A 72 4.47 26.82 -5.62
CA ARG A 72 4.91 27.83 -4.65
C ARG A 72 6.13 27.35 -3.87
N GLY A 73 7.12 28.23 -3.73
CA GLY A 73 8.34 27.94 -3.00
C GLY A 73 9.33 27.03 -3.72
N LEU A 74 9.18 26.76 -5.04
CA LEU A 74 10.11 25.92 -5.79
C LEU A 74 11.53 26.49 -5.72
N VAL A 75 12.44 25.74 -5.09
CA VAL A 75 13.87 26.02 -4.98
C VAL A 75 14.63 25.40 -6.15
N ALA A 76 14.42 24.12 -6.38
CA ALA A 76 15.07 23.35 -7.45
C ALA A 76 14.22 22.16 -7.91
N SER A 77 14.38 21.78 -9.18
CA SER A 77 13.76 20.59 -9.78
C SER A 77 14.78 19.88 -10.67
N GLU A 78 14.68 18.56 -10.75
CA GLU A 78 15.57 17.70 -11.54
C GLU A 78 14.76 16.85 -12.54
N PRO A 79 14.30 17.42 -13.66
CA PRO A 79 13.44 16.71 -14.60
C PRO A 79 14.13 15.50 -15.28
N GLU A 80 15.47 15.48 -15.35
CA GLU A 80 16.27 14.41 -15.94
C GLU A 80 16.78 13.40 -14.88
N LEU A 81 16.25 13.46 -13.65
CA LEU A 81 16.65 12.58 -12.57
C LEU A 81 16.35 11.12 -12.92
N GLU A 82 17.35 10.24 -12.74
CA GLU A 82 17.20 8.79 -12.70
C GLU A 82 17.76 8.26 -11.38
N ILE A 83 16.93 7.62 -10.59
CA ILE A 83 17.35 6.98 -9.34
C ILE A 83 17.43 5.49 -9.60
N ARG A 84 18.60 4.88 -9.30
CA ARG A 84 18.88 3.47 -9.51
C ARG A 84 19.32 2.81 -8.23
N ASP A 85 19.09 1.51 -8.13
CA ASP A 85 19.57 0.68 -7.03
C ASP A 85 21.03 0.24 -7.21
N ALA A 86 21.53 -0.57 -6.27
CA ALA A 86 22.91 -1.06 -6.26
C ALA A 86 23.25 -2.03 -7.41
N VAL A 87 22.28 -2.58 -8.10
CA VAL A 87 22.44 -3.48 -9.26
C VAL A 87 22.10 -2.77 -10.59
N ASP A 88 21.93 -1.44 -10.56
CA ASP A 88 21.65 -0.56 -11.70
C ASP A 88 20.23 -0.67 -12.26
N ASP A 89 19.28 -1.23 -11.49
CA ASP A 89 17.88 -1.23 -11.84
C ASP A 89 17.25 0.15 -11.56
N LEU A 90 16.34 0.58 -12.45
CA LEU A 90 15.65 1.86 -12.31
C LEU A 90 14.62 1.78 -11.18
N VAL A 91 14.81 2.61 -10.15
CA VAL A 91 13.89 2.74 -9.00
C VAL A 91 12.87 3.86 -9.24
N TRP A 92 13.34 5.01 -9.75
CA TRP A 92 12.47 6.18 -9.94
C TRP A 92 12.96 7.10 -11.06
N ARG A 93 12.01 7.68 -11.82
CA ARG A 93 12.30 8.66 -12.86
C ARG A 93 11.09 9.57 -13.13
N PRO A 94 11.14 10.87 -12.76
CA PRO A 94 10.06 11.81 -13.02
C PRO A 94 9.70 11.95 -14.50
N ALA A 95 10.69 11.85 -15.40
CA ALA A 95 10.49 11.95 -16.86
C ALA A 95 9.52 10.91 -17.43
N ASP A 96 9.26 9.79 -16.74
CA ASP A 96 8.27 8.79 -17.17
C ASP A 96 6.84 9.35 -17.22
N TYR A 97 6.59 10.46 -16.55
CA TYR A 97 5.30 11.15 -16.50
C TYR A 97 5.25 12.46 -17.30
N ALA A 98 6.32 12.80 -18.02
CA ALA A 98 6.38 14.05 -18.79
C ALA A 98 5.29 14.14 -19.86
N PHE A 99 4.76 12.99 -20.35
CA PHE A 99 3.68 12.96 -21.33
C PHE A 99 2.37 13.59 -20.80
N LEU A 100 2.18 13.71 -19.48
CA LEU A 100 0.98 14.28 -18.87
C LEU A 100 0.81 15.76 -19.18
N GLU A 101 1.89 16.51 -19.39
CA GLU A 101 1.85 17.98 -19.56
C GLU A 101 0.96 18.37 -20.75
N ALA A 102 1.16 17.72 -21.90
CA ALA A 102 0.44 17.99 -23.14
C ALA A 102 -0.65 16.94 -23.46
N LEU A 103 -0.97 16.04 -22.48
CA LEU A 103 -1.90 14.96 -22.74
C LEU A 103 -3.33 15.46 -22.91
N GLU A 104 -3.92 15.13 -24.04
CA GLU A 104 -5.37 15.14 -24.28
C GLU A 104 -5.78 13.73 -24.69
N SER A 105 -6.61 13.06 -23.91
CA SER A 105 -6.95 11.67 -24.17
C SER A 105 -8.36 11.32 -23.70
N ALA A 106 -9.13 10.69 -24.57
CA ALA A 106 -10.42 10.09 -24.22
C ALA A 106 -10.30 8.89 -23.28
N ALA A 107 -9.08 8.33 -23.12
CA ALA A 107 -8.80 7.20 -22.23
C ALA A 107 -8.44 7.64 -20.80
N VAL A 108 -8.66 8.90 -20.42
CA VAL A 108 -8.39 9.43 -19.09
C VAL A 108 -9.53 10.32 -18.64
N ASN A 109 -10.03 10.10 -17.42
CA ASN A 109 -10.97 11.01 -16.77
C ASN A 109 -10.31 12.40 -16.61
N PRO A 110 -10.95 13.50 -17.05
CA PRO A 110 -10.31 14.83 -17.06
C PRO A 110 -10.02 15.38 -15.66
N SER A 111 -10.82 15.03 -14.65
CA SER A 111 -10.57 15.41 -13.26
C SER A 111 -9.32 14.70 -12.71
N LEU A 112 -9.18 13.39 -12.97
CA LEU A 112 -7.98 12.64 -12.63
C LEU A 112 -6.74 13.15 -13.37
N LEU A 113 -6.87 13.52 -14.64
CA LEU A 113 -5.77 14.08 -15.42
C LEU A 113 -5.25 15.39 -14.79
N ARG A 114 -6.16 16.25 -14.30
CA ARG A 114 -5.77 17.46 -13.56
C ARG A 114 -4.95 17.09 -12.31
N GLN A 115 -5.41 16.16 -11.50
CA GLN A 115 -4.69 15.69 -10.31
C GLN A 115 -3.33 15.08 -10.68
N ALA A 116 -3.28 14.26 -11.73
CA ALA A 116 -2.04 13.65 -12.19
C ALA A 116 -0.99 14.67 -12.65
N ARG A 117 -1.41 15.78 -13.27
CA ARG A 117 -0.52 16.90 -13.64
C ARG A 117 0.01 17.63 -12.41
N LEU A 118 -0.81 17.82 -11.38
CA LEU A 118 -0.41 18.45 -10.14
C LEU A 118 0.62 17.59 -9.38
N ASN A 119 0.38 16.27 -9.27
CA ASN A 119 1.29 15.32 -8.65
C ASN A 119 2.58 15.08 -9.46
N ALA A 120 2.65 15.53 -10.72
CA ALA A 120 3.88 15.48 -11.51
C ALA A 120 4.84 16.66 -11.22
N ILE A 121 4.39 17.67 -10.49
CA ILE A 121 5.22 18.81 -10.07
C ILE A 121 6.16 18.32 -8.97
N HIS A 122 7.46 18.24 -9.29
CA HIS A 122 8.47 17.63 -8.42
C HIS A 122 9.65 18.56 -8.16
N GLY A 123 10.36 18.32 -7.06
CA GLY A 123 11.56 19.07 -6.65
C GLY A 123 11.61 19.36 -5.16
N LEU A 124 12.48 20.32 -4.79
CA LEU A 124 12.59 20.90 -3.46
C LEU A 124 11.80 22.20 -3.40
N PHE A 125 10.95 22.33 -2.40
CA PHE A 125 10.06 23.49 -2.21
C PHE A 125 10.19 24.02 -0.79
N GLU A 126 10.33 25.33 -0.64
CA GLU A 126 10.16 26.02 0.63
C GLU A 126 8.67 26.09 0.97
N VAL A 127 8.29 25.50 2.11
CA VAL A 127 6.93 25.54 2.67
C VAL A 127 6.71 26.82 3.43
N THR A 128 7.64 27.13 4.33
CA THR A 128 7.78 28.38 5.10
C THR A 128 9.24 28.51 5.51
N ASP A 129 9.63 29.66 6.07
CA ASP A 129 10.99 29.88 6.54
C ASP A 129 11.44 28.76 7.50
N GLY A 130 12.54 28.09 7.18
CA GLY A 130 13.08 26.96 7.94
C GLY A 130 12.39 25.61 7.73
N VAL A 131 11.41 25.51 6.81
CA VAL A 131 10.69 24.25 6.51
C VAL A 131 10.60 24.03 5.00
N TRP A 132 11.06 22.89 4.51
CA TRP A 132 11.03 22.50 3.10
C TRP A 132 10.37 21.13 2.90
N GLN A 133 9.97 20.85 1.66
CA GLN A 133 9.54 19.53 1.23
C GLN A 133 10.25 19.14 -0.08
N VAL A 134 10.68 17.87 -0.17
CA VAL A 134 10.98 17.20 -1.42
C VAL A 134 9.73 16.44 -1.86
N ARG A 135 9.19 16.81 -3.02
CA ARG A 135 7.97 16.24 -3.59
C ARG A 135 8.22 15.57 -4.93
N GLY A 136 7.51 14.48 -5.23
CA GLY A 136 7.57 13.78 -6.52
C GLY A 136 8.84 12.96 -6.73
N TYR A 137 9.57 12.62 -5.67
CA TYR A 137 10.70 11.68 -5.68
C TYR A 137 10.28 10.25 -5.29
N ASP A 138 9.05 10.12 -4.78
CA ASP A 138 8.38 8.88 -4.42
C ASP A 138 6.87 9.15 -4.42
N LEU A 139 6.06 8.22 -3.86
CA LEU A 139 4.63 8.42 -3.62
C LEU A 139 4.40 9.53 -2.59
N SER A 140 5.12 9.51 -1.47
CA SER A 140 5.03 10.46 -0.37
C SER A 140 6.00 11.64 -0.55
N ASN A 141 5.90 12.62 0.34
CA ASN A 141 6.76 13.79 0.45
C ASN A 141 7.70 13.63 1.65
N MET A 142 8.98 13.94 1.47
CA MET A 142 9.90 14.10 2.59
C MET A 142 9.94 15.55 3.01
N SER A 143 9.64 15.84 4.30
CA SER A 143 9.79 17.20 4.83
C SER A 143 11.10 17.35 5.59
N VAL A 144 11.69 18.54 5.49
CA VAL A 144 12.99 18.90 6.08
C VAL A 144 12.80 20.16 6.90
N ILE A 145 13.17 20.12 8.18
CA ILE A 145 13.06 21.26 9.10
C ILE A 145 14.48 21.62 9.55
N GLU A 146 14.78 22.91 9.53
CA GLU A 146 16.08 23.42 10.01
C GLU A 146 16.13 23.43 11.53
N GLY A 147 16.95 22.55 12.10
CA GLY A 147 17.27 22.57 13.52
C GLY A 147 18.46 23.47 13.82
N GLU A 148 18.78 23.68 15.11
CA GLU A 148 19.90 24.48 15.55
C GLU A 148 21.25 23.93 15.05
N THR A 149 21.41 22.59 15.04
CA THR A 149 22.68 21.91 14.70
C THR A 149 22.63 21.08 13.42
N GLY A 150 21.43 20.68 12.92
CA GLY A 150 21.30 19.83 11.75
C GLY A 150 19.92 19.86 11.12
N TRP A 151 19.61 18.81 10.36
CA TRP A 151 18.31 18.60 9.73
C TRP A 151 17.43 17.68 10.58
N ILE A 152 16.17 18.06 10.77
CA ILE A 152 15.11 17.19 11.27
C ILE A 152 14.31 16.70 10.04
N ILE A 153 14.30 15.41 9.81
CA ILE A 153 13.63 14.80 8.65
C ILE A 153 12.28 14.24 9.08
N VAL A 154 11.22 14.55 8.34
CA VAL A 154 9.89 13.99 8.54
C VAL A 154 9.54 13.13 7.33
N ASP A 155 9.17 11.88 7.59
CA ASP A 155 8.75 10.88 6.59
C ASP A 155 9.77 10.69 5.45
N PRO A 156 10.84 9.91 5.68
CA PRO A 156 11.96 9.76 4.75
C PRO A 156 11.66 8.90 3.52
N LEU A 157 10.48 9.00 2.90
CA LEU A 157 10.05 8.30 1.70
C LEU A 157 9.98 6.77 1.84
N ALA A 158 9.60 6.07 0.74
CA ALA A 158 9.47 4.61 0.75
C ALA A 158 10.82 3.90 0.68
N SER A 159 11.74 4.36 -0.18
CA SER A 159 12.98 3.63 -0.44
C SER A 159 14.24 4.40 -0.04
N VAL A 160 15.27 3.63 0.30
CA VAL A 160 16.62 4.16 0.62
C VAL A 160 17.17 4.99 -0.54
N GLU A 161 16.94 4.56 -1.76
CA GLU A 161 17.43 5.19 -2.97
C GLU A 161 16.77 6.55 -3.20
N THR A 162 15.43 6.63 -3.08
CA THR A 162 14.69 7.89 -3.26
C THR A 162 15.00 8.88 -2.14
N ALA A 163 15.08 8.41 -0.90
CA ALA A 163 15.45 9.23 0.24
C ALA A 163 16.90 9.76 0.13
N SER A 164 17.85 8.94 -0.36
CA SER A 164 19.23 9.37 -0.60
C SER A 164 19.30 10.46 -1.68
N ALA A 165 18.54 10.32 -2.76
CA ALA A 165 18.47 11.33 -3.82
C ALA A 165 17.83 12.62 -3.32
N ALA A 166 16.76 12.53 -2.51
CA ALA A 166 16.12 13.66 -1.88
C ALA A 166 17.09 14.43 -0.94
N MET A 167 17.85 13.71 -0.09
CA MET A 167 18.86 14.33 0.77
C MET A 167 20.01 14.93 -0.03
N ALA A 168 20.41 14.33 -1.14
CA ALA A 168 21.43 14.91 -2.02
C ALA A 168 20.96 16.26 -2.61
N LEU A 169 19.68 16.36 -3.01
CA LEU A 169 19.07 17.60 -3.46
C LEU A 169 19.05 18.64 -2.33
N VAL A 170 18.59 18.28 -1.14
CA VAL A 170 18.54 19.16 0.04
C VAL A 170 19.94 19.71 0.38
N ASN A 171 20.93 18.83 0.52
CA ASN A 171 22.29 19.22 0.87
C ASN A 171 22.97 20.10 -0.19
N ARG A 172 22.65 19.88 -1.46
CA ARG A 172 23.19 20.69 -2.57
C ARG A 172 22.60 22.10 -2.59
N GLU A 173 21.31 22.24 -2.35
CA GLU A 173 20.62 23.54 -2.47
C GLU A 173 20.63 24.35 -1.18
N LEU A 174 20.53 23.70 -0.02
CA LEU A 174 20.41 24.35 1.29
C LEU A 174 21.72 24.29 2.11
N GLY A 175 22.69 23.47 1.68
CA GLY A 175 23.95 23.24 2.40
C GLY A 175 23.96 21.93 3.18
N GLU A 176 25.14 21.33 3.27
CA GLU A 176 25.33 20.05 3.96
C GLU A 176 25.27 20.21 5.47
N ARG A 177 24.36 19.49 6.14
CA ARG A 177 24.21 19.43 7.58
C ARG A 177 23.95 17.99 8.03
N PRO A 178 24.34 17.60 9.26
CA PRO A 178 23.98 16.27 9.79
C PRO A 178 22.47 16.16 10.00
N VAL A 179 21.93 14.94 9.92
CA VAL A 179 20.58 14.63 10.39
C VAL A 179 20.64 14.44 11.90
N THR A 180 19.84 15.20 12.65
CA THR A 180 19.77 15.17 14.11
C THR A 180 18.54 14.46 14.63
N ALA A 181 17.45 14.46 13.85
CA ALA A 181 16.24 13.72 14.19
C ALA A 181 15.51 13.21 12.95
N VAL A 182 14.72 12.15 13.13
CA VAL A 182 13.75 11.62 12.16
C VAL A 182 12.40 11.49 12.85
N ILE A 183 11.34 11.92 12.19
CA ILE A 183 9.96 11.81 12.68
C ILE A 183 9.18 10.94 11.68
N TYR A 184 8.60 9.85 12.14
CA TYR A 184 7.63 9.07 11.39
C TYR A 184 6.22 9.51 11.81
N THR A 185 5.44 10.00 10.85
CA THR A 185 4.06 10.41 11.15
C THR A 185 3.15 9.22 11.40
N HIS A 186 3.36 8.11 10.70
CA HIS A 186 2.57 6.89 10.83
C HIS A 186 3.29 5.66 10.26
N SER A 187 2.63 4.49 10.32
CA SER A 187 3.23 3.17 10.09
C SER A 187 3.22 2.69 8.64
N HIS A 188 2.86 3.50 7.64
CA HIS A 188 2.96 3.10 6.24
C HIS A 188 4.38 3.24 5.71
N ILE A 189 4.75 2.32 4.81
CA ILE A 189 6.14 2.14 4.37
C ILE A 189 6.72 3.37 3.65
N ASP A 190 5.90 4.11 2.95
CA ASP A 190 6.30 5.33 2.23
C ASP A 190 6.61 6.53 3.15
N HIS A 191 6.44 6.37 4.48
CA HIS A 191 6.78 7.37 5.48
C HIS A 191 7.96 6.99 6.37
N PHE A 192 8.49 5.74 6.24
CA PHE A 192 9.67 5.33 7.02
C PHE A 192 10.71 4.53 6.22
N GLY A 193 10.30 3.90 5.12
CA GLY A 193 11.10 2.88 4.44
C GLY A 193 12.46 3.34 3.92
N GLY A 194 12.61 4.64 3.66
CA GLY A 194 13.85 5.23 3.17
C GLY A 194 14.82 5.74 4.25
N VAL A 195 14.61 5.44 5.53
CA VAL A 195 15.37 6.05 6.64
C VAL A 195 16.89 5.87 6.54
N GLU A 196 17.39 4.74 6.01
CA GLU A 196 18.84 4.55 5.78
C GLU A 196 19.37 5.40 4.61
N GLY A 197 18.50 6.01 3.81
CA GLY A 197 18.87 7.00 2.79
C GLY A 197 19.15 8.39 3.35
N VAL A 198 18.57 8.74 4.51
CA VAL A 198 18.78 10.05 5.15
C VAL A 198 19.89 10.01 6.19
N ALA A 199 20.15 8.84 6.81
CA ALA A 199 21.24 8.67 7.76
C ALA A 199 21.78 7.23 7.70
N SER A 200 23.06 7.04 7.94
CA SER A 200 23.65 5.70 7.90
C SER A 200 23.08 4.80 9.00
N ARG A 201 22.98 3.50 8.75
CA ARG A 201 22.58 2.47 9.73
C ARG A 201 23.34 2.61 11.06
N ARG A 202 24.65 2.91 10.99
CA ARG A 202 25.47 3.12 12.17
C ARG A 202 25.03 4.35 12.99
N ALA A 203 24.72 5.46 12.34
CA ALA A 203 24.28 6.68 13.01
C ALA A 203 22.88 6.49 13.63
N LEU A 204 21.96 5.83 12.92
CA LEU A 204 20.64 5.48 13.43
C LEU A 204 20.71 4.55 14.66
N ALA A 205 21.64 3.62 14.67
CA ALA A 205 21.83 2.68 15.78
C ALA A 205 22.64 3.23 16.94
N SER A 206 23.35 4.37 16.79
CA SER A 206 24.19 4.97 17.86
C SER A 206 23.38 5.59 18.98
N GLY A 207 22.12 5.99 18.70
CA GLY A 207 21.28 6.80 19.60
C GLY A 207 21.57 8.30 19.55
N ASP A 208 22.46 8.74 18.64
CA ASP A 208 22.77 10.17 18.46
C ASP A 208 21.68 10.89 17.65
N ILE A 209 20.90 10.16 16.87
CA ILE A 209 19.74 10.66 16.11
C ILE A 209 18.46 10.32 16.89
N GLU A 210 17.68 11.34 17.24
CA GLU A 210 16.37 11.13 17.87
C GLU A 210 15.36 10.63 16.83
N ILE A 211 14.70 9.50 17.09
CA ILE A 211 13.70 8.92 16.19
C ILE A 211 12.35 8.96 16.91
N VAL A 212 11.45 9.79 16.41
CA VAL A 212 10.13 10.02 16.98
C VAL A 212 9.08 9.27 16.16
N ALA A 213 8.16 8.58 16.83
CA ALA A 213 7.04 7.89 16.18
C ALA A 213 5.81 7.87 17.10
N PRO A 214 4.61 7.61 16.57
CA PRO A 214 3.44 7.36 17.41
C PRO A 214 3.57 6.02 18.16
N GLN A 215 2.97 5.94 19.34
CA GLN A 215 2.87 4.69 20.08
C GLN A 215 2.15 3.62 19.24
N GLY A 216 2.66 2.38 19.27
CA GLY A 216 2.14 1.27 18.46
C GLY A 216 2.72 1.19 17.05
N PHE A 217 3.69 2.05 16.71
CA PHE A 217 4.27 2.13 15.36
C PHE A 217 4.86 0.81 14.88
N ILE A 218 5.74 0.18 15.67
CA ILE A 218 6.43 -1.05 15.27
C ILE A 218 5.44 -2.23 15.13
N GLU A 219 4.46 -2.31 16.00
CA GLU A 219 3.40 -3.33 15.95
C GLU A 219 2.56 -3.17 14.67
N ALA A 220 2.18 -1.95 14.33
CA ALA A 220 1.42 -1.67 13.12
C ALA A 220 2.23 -1.97 11.84
N VAL A 221 3.52 -1.61 11.80
CA VAL A 221 4.44 -1.97 10.70
C VAL A 221 4.51 -3.48 10.52
N ALA A 222 4.60 -4.24 11.62
CA ALA A 222 4.68 -5.70 11.57
C ALA A 222 3.37 -6.34 11.09
N ASP A 223 2.23 -5.88 11.57
CA ASP A 223 0.91 -6.39 11.18
C ASP A 223 0.69 -6.26 9.65
N GLU A 224 1.05 -5.13 9.07
CA GLU A 224 0.84 -4.89 7.64
C GLU A 224 1.90 -5.57 6.75
N ASN A 225 3.17 -5.47 7.10
CA ASN A 225 4.24 -5.88 6.19
C ASN A 225 4.69 -7.33 6.38
N VAL A 226 4.35 -7.99 7.51
CA VAL A 226 4.80 -9.35 7.82
C VAL A 226 3.64 -10.34 7.81
N LEU A 227 2.55 -10.09 8.56
CA LEU A 227 1.43 -11.03 8.65
C LEU A 227 0.65 -11.13 7.34
N GLY A 228 0.28 -10.00 6.75
CA GLY A 228 -0.48 -9.92 5.50
C GLY A 228 0.37 -9.59 4.28
N GLY A 229 1.67 -9.43 4.44
CA GLY A 229 2.56 -8.79 3.47
C GLY A 229 2.49 -9.36 2.07
N GLN A 230 2.41 -10.68 1.91
CA GLN A 230 2.35 -11.31 0.58
C GLN A 230 1.05 -11.00 -0.17
N VAL A 231 -0.10 -11.15 0.47
CA VAL A 231 -1.39 -10.82 -0.12
C VAL A 231 -1.49 -9.32 -0.39
N MET A 232 -1.05 -8.51 0.56
CA MET A 232 -1.05 -7.04 0.41
C MET A 232 -0.10 -6.60 -0.71
N GLY A 233 1.09 -7.20 -0.84
CA GLY A 233 2.04 -6.93 -1.92
C GLY A 233 1.46 -7.24 -3.30
N ARG A 234 0.84 -8.41 -3.47
CA ARG A 234 0.16 -8.79 -4.71
C ARG A 234 -0.95 -7.81 -5.09
N ARG A 235 -1.79 -7.45 -4.13
CA ARG A 235 -2.89 -6.48 -4.33
C ARG A 235 -2.39 -5.05 -4.51
N ALA A 236 -1.24 -4.67 -3.90
CA ALA A 236 -0.58 -3.40 -4.15
C ALA A 236 -0.13 -3.27 -5.61
N GLY A 237 0.34 -4.37 -6.23
CA GLY A 237 0.65 -4.41 -7.66
C GLY A 237 -0.52 -4.00 -8.54
N TYR A 238 -1.75 -4.37 -8.16
CA TYR A 238 -2.99 -3.91 -8.80
C TYR A 238 -3.31 -2.45 -8.49
N MET A 239 -3.27 -2.09 -7.21
CA MET A 239 -3.72 -0.78 -6.74
C MET A 239 -2.84 0.36 -7.24
N TYR A 240 -1.53 0.13 -7.39
CA TYR A 240 -0.55 1.11 -7.82
C TYR A 240 -0.03 0.88 -9.24
N GLY A 241 -0.59 -0.08 -9.97
CA GLY A 241 -0.27 -0.32 -11.37
C GLY A 241 1.21 -0.56 -11.64
N PHE A 242 1.91 -1.37 -10.79
CA PHE A 242 3.35 -1.57 -10.90
C PHE A 242 3.79 -2.10 -12.27
N HIS A 243 2.99 -2.99 -12.86
CA HIS A 243 3.27 -3.58 -14.18
C HIS A 243 2.68 -2.78 -15.36
N LEU A 244 1.89 -1.75 -15.08
CA LEU A 244 1.30 -0.95 -16.15
C LEU A 244 2.35 -0.02 -16.79
N PRO A 245 2.34 0.11 -18.12
CA PRO A 245 3.18 1.10 -18.78
C PRO A 245 2.79 2.52 -18.37
N ARG A 246 3.76 3.41 -18.29
CA ARG A 246 3.55 4.84 -18.03
C ARG A 246 3.10 5.49 -19.34
N SER A 247 1.79 5.50 -19.56
CA SER A 247 1.20 5.92 -20.83
C SER A 247 -0.26 6.39 -20.67
N PRO A 248 -0.85 7.06 -21.66
CA PRO A 248 -2.25 7.52 -21.59
C PRO A 248 -3.28 6.41 -21.40
N ARG A 249 -2.96 5.17 -21.77
CA ARG A 249 -3.82 3.99 -21.60
C ARG A 249 -3.37 3.08 -20.47
N GLY A 250 -2.27 3.39 -19.81
CA GLY A 250 -1.72 2.70 -18.66
C GLY A 250 -1.83 3.51 -17.37
N HIS A 251 -0.79 3.42 -16.54
CA HIS A 251 -0.69 4.14 -15.28
C HIS A 251 -0.35 5.61 -15.50
N ILE A 252 -1.03 6.50 -14.77
CA ILE A 252 -0.81 7.95 -14.84
C ILE A 252 -0.58 8.60 -13.47
N ASP A 253 -1.15 8.04 -12.42
CA ASP A 253 -1.14 8.57 -11.05
C ASP A 253 -1.67 7.52 -10.06
N SER A 254 -1.41 7.70 -8.77
CA SER A 254 -2.07 6.96 -7.68
C SER A 254 -3.11 7.79 -6.92
N GLY A 255 -3.29 9.06 -7.26
CA GLY A 255 -4.21 9.99 -6.59
C GLY A 255 -3.54 10.80 -5.48
N LEU A 256 -2.65 10.21 -4.69
CA LEU A 256 -1.83 10.87 -3.65
C LEU A 256 -0.48 11.37 -4.19
N GLY A 257 0.04 10.72 -5.19
CA GLY A 257 1.31 10.92 -5.85
C GLY A 257 1.38 9.99 -7.04
N LYS A 258 2.57 9.65 -7.53
CA LYS A 258 2.69 8.80 -8.73
C LYS A 258 2.51 7.32 -8.42
N THR A 259 3.49 6.71 -7.76
CA THR A 259 3.49 5.31 -7.35
C THR A 259 4.56 5.11 -6.28
N PRO A 260 4.44 4.14 -5.38
CA PRO A 260 5.53 3.80 -4.48
C PRO A 260 6.78 3.37 -5.26
N ALA A 261 7.93 3.88 -4.86
CA ALA A 261 9.21 3.47 -5.44
C ALA A 261 9.58 2.05 -4.99
N LEU A 262 9.92 1.18 -5.95
CA LEU A 262 10.31 -0.20 -5.69
C LEU A 262 11.83 -0.30 -5.50
N GLY A 263 12.35 0.30 -4.42
CA GLY A 263 13.75 0.23 -4.00
C GLY A 263 13.97 -0.68 -2.78
N SER A 264 15.02 -0.41 -2.03
CA SER A 264 15.34 -1.08 -0.76
C SER A 264 14.61 -0.41 0.38
N TYR A 265 14.01 -1.20 1.29
CA TYR A 265 13.27 -0.68 2.44
C TYR A 265 14.04 -0.92 3.74
N SER A 266 14.02 0.08 4.60
CA SER A 266 14.68 0.07 5.91
C SER A 266 13.79 0.63 6.99
N ILE A 267 14.16 0.44 8.25
CA ILE A 267 13.47 1.02 9.39
C ILE A 267 14.47 1.21 10.54
N ALA A 268 14.31 2.27 11.30
CA ALA A 268 15.03 2.46 12.55
C ALA A 268 14.05 2.47 13.72
N ARG A 269 14.45 1.88 14.87
CA ARG A 269 13.59 1.84 16.06
C ARG A 269 13.38 3.23 16.62
N PRO A 270 12.13 3.64 16.90
CA PRO A 270 11.87 4.89 17.61
C PRO A 270 12.58 4.93 18.95
N THR A 271 13.17 6.08 19.26
CA THR A 271 13.78 6.40 20.56
C THR A 271 12.82 7.20 21.46
N ARG A 272 11.83 7.86 20.83
CA ARG A 272 10.71 8.56 21.50
C ARG A 272 9.40 8.12 20.89
N LEU A 273 8.42 7.83 21.75
CA LEU A 273 7.04 7.52 21.35
C LEU A 273 6.12 8.63 21.84
N VAL A 274 5.30 9.16 20.91
CA VAL A 274 4.21 10.10 21.21
C VAL A 274 2.94 9.28 21.48
N SER A 275 2.31 9.51 22.61
CA SER A 275 1.14 8.75 23.06
C SER A 275 -0.06 9.61 23.47
N GLU A 276 0.11 10.92 23.55
CA GLU A 276 -0.95 11.86 23.99
C GLU A 276 -0.99 13.13 23.14
N THR A 277 -2.19 13.61 22.84
CA THR A 277 -2.39 14.93 22.20
C THR A 277 -1.97 16.04 23.16
N GLY A 278 -1.22 17.02 22.65
CA GLY A 278 -0.69 18.17 23.43
C GLY A 278 0.70 17.92 24.01
N GLU A 279 1.29 16.73 23.78
CA GLU A 279 2.70 16.49 24.14
C GLU A 279 3.60 17.47 23.39
N ARG A 280 4.57 18.05 24.13
CA ARG A 280 5.53 19.01 23.60
C ARG A 280 6.94 18.46 23.69
N ALA A 281 7.73 18.72 22.65
CA ALA A 281 9.16 18.41 22.65
C ALA A 281 9.92 19.55 21.98
N VAL A 282 11.14 19.76 22.44
CA VAL A 282 12.14 20.56 21.72
C VAL A 282 13.13 19.59 21.11
N ILE A 283 13.20 19.54 19.79
CA ILE A 283 14.06 18.64 19.02
C ILE A 283 15.03 19.52 18.24
N ASP A 284 16.32 19.39 18.48
CA ASP A 284 17.38 20.22 17.89
C ASP A 284 17.03 21.73 17.85
N GLY A 285 16.48 22.26 18.95
CA GLY A 285 16.11 23.66 19.11
C GLY A 285 14.71 24.04 18.61
N VAL A 286 14.03 23.19 17.86
CA VAL A 286 12.68 23.45 17.32
C VAL A 286 11.61 22.89 18.26
N GLU A 287 10.59 23.69 18.58
CA GLU A 287 9.44 23.26 19.39
C GLU A 287 8.39 22.54 18.52
N PHE A 288 7.98 21.36 18.98
CA PHE A 288 6.90 20.55 18.42
C PHE A 288 5.76 20.43 19.41
N VAL A 289 4.52 20.57 18.95
CA VAL A 289 3.29 20.23 19.69
C VAL A 289 2.60 19.12 18.95
N PHE A 290 2.61 17.91 19.53
CA PHE A 290 2.08 16.71 18.87
C PHE A 290 0.58 16.55 19.11
N GLN A 291 -0.10 15.98 18.10
CA GLN A 291 -1.40 15.34 18.25
C GLN A 291 -1.22 13.84 18.02
N PHE A 292 -1.72 13.02 18.95
CA PHE A 292 -1.77 11.57 18.80
C PHE A 292 -3.14 11.16 18.24
N ALA A 293 -3.14 10.65 17.02
CA ALA A 293 -4.35 10.36 16.23
C ALA A 293 -4.42 8.87 15.81
N PRO A 294 -4.37 7.90 16.76
CA PRO A 294 -4.42 6.48 16.43
C PRO A 294 -5.77 6.09 15.82
N ASP A 295 -5.78 4.96 15.08
CA ASP A 295 -6.97 4.38 14.44
C ASP A 295 -7.66 5.33 13.43
N THR A 296 -6.88 6.24 12.83
CA THR A 296 -7.32 7.13 11.74
C THR A 296 -6.86 6.56 10.40
N GLU A 297 -5.91 7.23 9.73
CA GLU A 297 -5.33 6.77 8.47
C GLU A 297 -4.53 5.47 8.67
N ALA A 298 -3.78 5.37 9.75
CA ALA A 298 -3.11 4.15 10.19
C ALA A 298 -3.42 3.85 11.68
N PRO A 299 -3.19 2.61 12.15
CA PRO A 299 -3.38 2.27 13.57
C PRO A 299 -2.53 3.12 14.50
N ALA A 300 -1.33 3.50 14.04
CA ALA A 300 -0.40 4.37 14.77
C ALA A 300 -0.13 5.61 13.92
N THR A 301 -0.67 6.77 14.34
CA THR A 301 -0.58 8.04 13.61
C THR A 301 -0.34 9.18 14.59
N LEU A 302 0.50 10.14 14.19
CA LEU A 302 0.66 11.46 14.82
C LEU A 302 0.61 12.57 13.78
N THR A 303 0.24 13.77 14.22
CA THR A 303 0.42 15.04 13.53
C THR A 303 1.18 15.98 14.45
N PHE A 304 1.66 17.12 13.96
CA PHE A 304 2.33 18.08 14.81
C PHE A 304 2.19 19.52 14.31
N HIS A 305 2.20 20.45 15.24
CA HIS A 305 2.29 21.88 14.99
C HIS A 305 3.69 22.40 15.36
N LEU A 306 4.22 23.31 14.55
CA LEU A 306 5.46 24.06 14.74
C LEU A 306 5.11 25.51 15.08
N PRO A 307 5.02 25.90 16.36
CA PRO A 307 4.52 27.22 16.77
C PRO A 307 5.34 28.37 16.19
N GLU A 308 6.66 28.26 16.19
CA GLU A 308 7.56 29.31 15.70
C GLU A 308 7.44 29.52 14.18
N HIS A 309 7.17 28.45 13.43
CA HIS A 309 6.99 28.47 11.97
C HIS A 309 5.54 28.72 11.55
N ARG A 310 4.59 28.76 12.50
CA ARG A 310 3.14 28.84 12.25
C ARG A 310 2.69 27.82 11.21
N ALA A 311 3.23 26.60 11.32
CA ALA A 311 3.04 25.51 10.37
C ALA A 311 2.51 24.26 11.07
N TRP A 312 1.61 23.52 10.40
CA TRP A 312 1.08 22.24 10.89
C TRP A 312 1.32 21.15 9.87
N ASN A 313 1.88 20.02 10.33
CA ASN A 313 1.99 18.80 9.53
C ASN A 313 0.86 17.85 9.88
N GLY A 314 0.08 17.48 8.88
CA GLY A 314 -1.07 16.60 9.01
C GLY A 314 -0.78 15.11 8.85
N GLY A 315 0.47 14.71 8.63
CA GLY A 315 0.76 13.34 8.20
C GLY A 315 -0.11 12.99 6.99
N ASP A 316 -0.89 11.90 7.09
CA ASP A 316 -1.82 11.47 6.04
C ASP A 316 -3.30 11.55 6.47
N ILE A 317 -3.59 12.17 7.62
CA ILE A 317 -5.01 12.37 8.00
C ILE A 317 -5.73 13.37 7.09
N VAL A 318 -4.98 14.19 6.36
CA VAL A 318 -5.47 15.11 5.33
C VAL A 318 -4.61 15.04 4.07
N ALA A 319 -5.22 15.24 2.90
CA ALA A 319 -4.54 15.38 1.61
C ALA A 319 -5.43 16.19 0.65
N ARG A 320 -4.88 16.66 -0.49
CA ARG A 320 -5.66 17.33 -1.55
C ARG A 320 -6.47 16.29 -2.38
N THR A 321 -7.10 15.36 -1.68
CA THR A 321 -7.99 14.31 -2.24
C THR A 321 -8.75 13.66 -1.10
N MET A 322 -9.91 13.07 -1.39
CA MET A 322 -10.57 12.14 -0.47
C MET A 322 -9.69 10.90 -0.29
N HIS A 323 -9.25 10.64 0.92
CA HIS A 323 -8.51 9.43 1.24
C HIS A 323 -9.44 8.21 1.33
N ASN A 324 -8.90 7.00 1.20
CA ASN A 324 -9.68 5.79 1.37
C ASN A 324 -9.84 5.41 2.86
N LEU A 325 -11.05 5.02 3.25
CA LEU A 325 -11.35 4.41 4.56
C LEU A 325 -11.03 2.92 4.61
N TYR A 326 -10.82 2.32 3.45
CA TYR A 326 -10.31 0.98 3.26
C TYR A 326 -9.36 0.99 2.06
N THR A 327 -8.09 0.69 2.28
CA THR A 327 -7.14 0.60 1.18
C THR A 327 -7.32 -0.70 0.42
N LEU A 328 -7.40 -0.61 -0.92
CA LEU A 328 -7.72 -1.77 -1.77
C LEU A 328 -6.58 -2.81 -1.84
N ARG A 329 -5.36 -2.45 -1.47
CA ARG A 329 -4.27 -3.41 -1.25
C ARG A 329 -4.54 -4.35 -0.07
N GLY A 330 -5.32 -3.92 0.89
CA GLY A 330 -5.66 -4.63 2.11
C GLY A 330 -5.13 -3.91 3.35
N ALA A 331 -6.00 -3.72 4.31
CA ALA A 331 -5.72 -3.24 5.67
C ALA A 331 -6.96 -3.45 6.53
N LYS A 332 -6.85 -3.22 7.84
CA LYS A 332 -8.03 -3.08 8.70
C LYS A 332 -8.86 -1.88 8.21
N VAL A 333 -10.19 -2.02 8.26
CA VAL A 333 -11.08 -0.90 7.91
C VAL A 333 -10.90 0.22 8.94
N ARG A 334 -10.69 1.43 8.46
CA ARG A 334 -10.46 2.64 9.24
C ARG A 334 -11.75 3.17 9.84
N ASP A 335 -11.68 3.81 11.00
CA ASP A 335 -12.82 4.41 11.66
C ASP A 335 -13.04 5.84 11.13
N ALA A 336 -14.11 6.03 10.33
CA ALA A 336 -14.43 7.31 9.72
C ALA A 336 -14.76 8.40 10.75
N ILE A 337 -15.37 8.04 11.88
CA ILE A 337 -15.68 9.01 12.96
C ILE A 337 -14.40 9.42 13.66
N ARG A 338 -13.58 8.45 14.05
CA ARG A 338 -12.28 8.74 14.68
C ARG A 338 -11.42 9.64 13.80
N TRP A 339 -11.44 9.38 12.47
CA TRP A 339 -10.69 10.18 11.52
C TRP A 339 -11.23 11.61 11.39
N SER A 340 -12.54 11.77 11.19
CA SER A 340 -13.21 13.08 11.17
C SER A 340 -12.94 13.87 12.46
N ASP A 341 -13.09 13.23 13.62
CA ASP A 341 -12.89 13.86 14.93
C ASP A 341 -11.42 14.28 15.13
N ALA A 342 -10.46 13.49 14.64
CA ALA A 342 -9.02 13.84 14.72
C ALA A 342 -8.69 15.08 13.86
N ILE A 343 -9.27 15.20 12.66
CA ILE A 343 -9.10 16.40 11.82
C ILE A 343 -9.75 17.61 12.50
N GLU A 344 -10.94 17.47 13.07
CA GLU A 344 -11.61 18.58 13.78
C GLU A 344 -10.84 18.97 15.05
N GLU A 345 -10.26 18.00 15.79
CA GLU A 345 -9.39 18.28 16.93
C GLU A 345 -8.17 19.10 16.49
N ALA A 346 -7.49 18.70 15.39
CA ALA A 346 -6.37 19.46 14.82
C ALA A 346 -6.78 20.89 14.45
N ARG A 347 -7.95 21.04 13.81
CA ARG A 347 -8.51 22.35 13.45
C ARG A 347 -8.72 23.24 14.67
N VAL A 348 -9.34 22.69 15.72
CA VAL A 348 -9.61 23.44 16.97
C VAL A 348 -8.32 23.81 17.71
N LEU A 349 -7.33 22.90 17.72
CA LEU A 349 -6.08 23.13 18.46
C LEU A 349 -5.12 24.08 17.72
N PHE A 350 -5.04 23.98 16.39
CA PHE A 350 -3.90 24.54 15.65
C PHE A 350 -4.27 25.57 14.58
N ALA A 351 -5.48 25.51 13.96
CA ALA A 351 -5.75 26.32 12.76
C ALA A 351 -5.62 27.83 13.01
N ALA A 352 -5.98 28.32 14.21
CA ALA A 352 -5.86 29.74 14.57
C ALA A 352 -4.41 30.27 14.62
N GLU A 353 -3.43 29.37 14.75
CA GLU A 353 -2.00 29.69 14.83
C GLU A 353 -1.20 29.14 13.64
N THR A 354 -1.89 28.69 12.57
CA THR A 354 -1.30 28.02 11.40
C THR A 354 -1.48 28.88 10.15
N ASP A 355 -0.38 29.32 9.54
CA ASP A 355 -0.39 30.02 8.27
C ASP A 355 -0.19 29.07 7.06
N VAL A 356 0.35 27.87 7.31
CA VAL A 356 0.53 26.83 6.29
C VAL A 356 0.30 25.43 6.87
N ALA A 357 -0.54 24.63 6.20
CA ALA A 357 -0.68 23.21 6.48
C ALA A 357 0.01 22.40 5.37
N PHE A 358 0.86 21.42 5.76
CA PHE A 358 1.59 20.53 4.85
C PHE A 358 1.49 19.09 5.35
N ASN A 359 1.69 18.12 4.49
CA ASN A 359 1.36 16.72 4.78
C ASN A 359 2.24 15.77 3.98
N GLY A 360 2.11 14.47 4.26
CA GLY A 360 2.88 13.40 3.65
C GLY A 360 2.65 13.25 2.14
N HIS A 361 1.59 13.81 1.59
CA HIS A 361 1.26 13.76 0.15
C HIS A 361 0.80 15.11 -0.38
N THR A 362 0.78 15.25 -1.73
CA THR A 362 0.28 16.42 -2.44
C THR A 362 1.02 17.72 -2.09
N TRP A 363 0.40 18.89 -2.14
CA TRP A 363 1.00 20.21 -1.94
C TRP A 363 0.35 20.94 -0.76
N PRO A 364 1.06 21.89 -0.11
CA PRO A 364 0.55 22.56 1.07
C PRO A 364 -0.70 23.42 0.82
N VAL A 365 -1.40 23.76 1.91
CA VAL A 365 -2.47 24.75 1.98
C VAL A 365 -1.91 26.00 2.63
N PHE A 366 -2.04 27.15 1.97
CA PHE A 366 -1.46 28.40 2.43
C PHE A 366 -2.55 29.42 2.85
N GLY A 367 -2.34 30.07 3.99
CA GLY A 367 -3.23 31.06 4.56
C GLY A 367 -4.11 30.47 5.66
N GLN A 368 -4.15 31.16 6.82
CA GLN A 368 -4.87 30.70 8.00
C GLN A 368 -6.36 30.40 7.74
N GLU A 369 -7.06 31.28 7.00
CA GLU A 369 -8.48 31.09 6.67
C GLU A 369 -8.68 29.86 5.77
N GLU A 370 -7.77 29.66 4.79
CA GLU A 370 -7.82 28.50 3.89
C GLU A 370 -7.50 27.19 4.62
N VAL A 371 -6.55 27.21 5.57
CA VAL A 371 -6.22 26.06 6.42
C VAL A 371 -7.45 25.67 7.26
N ASP A 372 -8.09 26.62 7.95
CA ASP A 372 -9.32 26.35 8.74
C ASP A 372 -10.43 25.77 7.85
N ALA A 373 -10.64 26.37 6.68
CA ALA A 373 -11.67 25.94 5.73
C ALA A 373 -11.38 24.55 5.14
N PHE A 374 -10.11 24.27 4.81
CA PHE A 374 -9.66 22.96 4.31
C PHE A 374 -9.87 21.87 5.37
N LEU A 375 -9.39 22.07 6.61
CA LEU A 375 -9.55 21.09 7.68
C LEU A 375 -11.02 20.83 7.99
N ARG A 376 -11.87 21.86 7.94
CA ARG A 376 -13.31 21.70 8.11
C ARG A 376 -13.90 20.80 7.02
N ARG A 377 -13.61 21.07 5.73
CA ARG A 377 -14.14 20.27 4.62
C ARG A 377 -13.66 18.82 4.67
N GLN A 378 -12.38 18.61 4.98
CA GLN A 378 -11.80 17.27 5.15
C GLN A 378 -12.46 16.49 6.30
N SER A 379 -12.74 17.13 7.43
CA SER A 379 -13.50 16.52 8.52
C SER A 379 -14.94 16.23 8.11
N ASP A 380 -15.61 17.20 7.47
CA ASP A 380 -17.02 17.11 7.07
C ASP A 380 -17.26 15.99 6.06
N VAL A 381 -16.35 15.74 5.09
CA VAL A 381 -16.54 14.70 4.07
C VAL A 381 -16.57 13.31 4.71
N TYR A 382 -15.64 12.97 5.62
CA TYR A 382 -15.64 11.66 6.29
C TYR A 382 -16.85 11.50 7.19
N ARG A 383 -17.22 12.56 7.93
CA ARG A 383 -18.40 12.57 8.78
C ARG A 383 -19.68 12.38 7.96
N TYR A 384 -19.79 13.08 6.84
CA TYR A 384 -20.93 12.97 5.94
C TYR A 384 -21.07 11.55 5.38
N ILE A 385 -19.99 10.97 4.84
CA ILE A 385 -20.03 9.61 4.28
C ILE A 385 -20.43 8.61 5.36
N HIS A 386 -19.90 8.75 6.58
CA HIS A 386 -20.27 7.91 7.71
C HIS A 386 -21.76 8.00 8.01
N ASP A 387 -22.25 9.20 8.29
CA ASP A 387 -23.63 9.42 8.75
C ASP A 387 -24.65 9.01 7.68
N GLN A 388 -24.36 9.30 6.39
CA GLN A 388 -25.24 8.90 5.29
C GLN A 388 -25.21 7.38 5.03
N THR A 389 -24.06 6.74 5.14
CA THR A 389 -23.98 5.28 5.04
C THR A 389 -24.84 4.62 6.10
N LEU A 390 -24.72 5.02 7.37
CA LEU A 390 -25.55 4.46 8.45
C LEU A 390 -27.04 4.79 8.27
N ARG A 391 -27.37 6.00 7.81
CA ARG A 391 -28.76 6.36 7.52
C ARG A 391 -29.39 5.44 6.47
N LEU A 392 -28.66 5.17 5.40
CA LEU A 392 -29.13 4.29 4.30
C LEU A 392 -29.15 2.82 4.73
N ALA A 393 -28.16 2.35 5.50
CA ALA A 393 -28.15 1.02 6.08
C ALA A 393 -29.35 0.80 7.03
N ASN A 394 -29.65 1.79 7.88
CA ASN A 394 -30.84 1.76 8.76
C ASN A 394 -32.16 1.82 7.99
N ALA A 395 -32.14 2.28 6.73
CA ALA A 395 -33.30 2.19 5.82
C ALA A 395 -33.39 0.83 5.11
N GLY A 396 -32.44 -0.09 5.35
CA GLY A 396 -32.43 -1.46 4.84
C GLY A 396 -31.66 -1.68 3.54
N LEU A 397 -30.84 -0.70 3.09
CA LEU A 397 -30.03 -0.85 1.90
C LEU A 397 -28.80 -1.71 2.19
N THR A 398 -28.44 -2.56 1.24
CA THR A 398 -27.20 -3.34 1.20
C THR A 398 -25.99 -2.43 0.91
N PRO A 399 -24.73 -2.85 1.15
CA PRO A 399 -23.56 -2.01 0.88
C PRO A 399 -23.45 -1.60 -0.60
N ASP A 400 -23.88 -2.45 -1.53
CA ASP A 400 -23.86 -2.13 -2.97
C ASP A 400 -24.94 -1.11 -3.35
N GLU A 401 -26.14 -1.24 -2.79
CA GLU A 401 -27.22 -0.27 -2.97
C GLU A 401 -26.86 1.09 -2.36
N ILE A 402 -26.22 1.11 -1.18
CA ILE A 402 -25.72 2.34 -0.56
C ILE A 402 -24.69 3.03 -1.45
N ALA A 403 -23.74 2.26 -1.98
CA ALA A 403 -22.69 2.80 -2.86
C ALA A 403 -23.24 3.43 -4.16
N GLU A 404 -24.40 2.98 -4.64
CA GLU A 404 -25.09 3.59 -5.80
C GLU A 404 -26.00 4.78 -5.39
N ALA A 405 -26.50 4.80 -4.16
CA ALA A 405 -27.46 5.81 -3.71
C ALA A 405 -26.85 7.02 -3.00
N ILE A 406 -25.60 6.89 -2.51
CA ILE A 406 -24.94 7.97 -1.76
C ILE A 406 -24.40 9.03 -2.71
N GLU A 407 -24.69 10.31 -2.39
CA GLU A 407 -24.20 11.47 -3.14
C GLU A 407 -23.62 12.49 -2.16
N LEU A 408 -22.56 13.20 -2.55
CA LEU A 408 -22.04 14.33 -1.77
C LEU A 408 -22.87 15.59 -2.00
N PRO A 409 -23.03 16.45 -0.97
CA PRO A 409 -23.55 17.79 -1.16
C PRO A 409 -22.69 18.58 -2.15
N GLU A 410 -23.30 19.49 -2.90
CA GLU A 410 -22.63 20.28 -3.93
C GLU A 410 -21.35 20.99 -3.43
N ALA A 411 -21.38 21.50 -2.20
CA ALA A 411 -20.25 22.18 -1.58
C ALA A 411 -19.01 21.28 -1.39
N LEU A 412 -19.21 19.99 -1.11
CA LEU A 412 -18.12 18.99 -1.02
C LEU A 412 -17.80 18.40 -2.39
N ALA A 413 -18.83 18.12 -3.21
CA ALA A 413 -18.63 17.47 -4.51
C ALA A 413 -17.82 18.31 -5.51
N ARG A 414 -17.86 19.66 -5.40
CA ARG A 414 -17.13 20.57 -6.29
C ARG A 414 -15.73 20.95 -5.83
N ASP A 415 -15.37 20.66 -4.59
CA ASP A 415 -14.02 20.93 -4.07
C ASP A 415 -13.07 19.85 -4.55
N PHE A 416 -11.96 20.23 -5.16
CA PHE A 416 -10.97 19.27 -5.67
C PHE A 416 -10.32 18.46 -4.55
N SER A 417 -10.17 19.03 -3.35
CA SER A 417 -9.62 18.31 -2.19
C SER A 417 -10.54 17.21 -1.65
N GLU A 418 -11.82 17.23 -2.01
CA GLU A 418 -12.81 16.22 -1.59
C GLU A 418 -13.15 15.22 -2.72
N ARG A 419 -12.46 15.33 -3.89
CA ARG A 419 -12.65 14.39 -4.99
C ARG A 419 -12.00 13.04 -4.70
N GLY A 420 -12.57 12.01 -5.29
CA GLY A 420 -12.19 10.62 -5.07
C GLY A 420 -10.98 10.15 -5.89
N TYR A 421 -9.88 10.91 -5.92
CA TYR A 421 -8.70 10.53 -6.70
C TYR A 421 -7.97 9.31 -6.13
N TYR A 422 -7.98 9.13 -4.80
CA TYR A 422 -7.39 7.98 -4.10
C TYR A 422 -8.46 7.10 -3.46
N GLY A 423 -9.25 7.62 -2.53
CA GLY A 423 -10.49 7.01 -2.10
C GLY A 423 -11.60 7.18 -3.14
N THR A 424 -12.78 6.63 -2.87
CA THR A 424 -14.01 6.97 -3.59
C THR A 424 -15.18 7.00 -2.63
N LEU A 425 -16.18 7.82 -2.93
CA LEU A 425 -17.42 7.84 -2.17
C LEU A 425 -18.02 6.42 -2.06
N LYS A 426 -18.03 5.67 -3.16
CA LYS A 426 -18.61 4.32 -3.24
C LYS A 426 -17.89 3.29 -2.38
N HIS A 427 -16.55 3.21 -2.47
CA HIS A 427 -15.85 2.21 -1.67
C HIS A 427 -15.69 2.64 -0.21
N ASN A 428 -15.63 3.94 0.08
CA ASN A 428 -15.65 4.44 1.45
C ASN A 428 -16.98 4.11 2.15
N ALA A 429 -18.13 4.24 1.45
CA ALA A 429 -19.40 3.82 1.98
C ALA A 429 -19.45 2.30 2.27
N ARG A 430 -18.93 1.46 1.35
CA ARG A 430 -18.77 0.01 1.60
C ARG A 430 -17.86 -0.28 2.78
N ALA A 431 -16.78 0.48 2.94
CA ALA A 431 -15.86 0.35 4.07
C ALA A 431 -16.53 0.65 5.40
N ILE A 432 -17.33 1.71 5.48
CA ILE A 432 -18.10 2.06 6.70
C ILE A 432 -19.14 0.97 7.00
N TYR A 433 -19.83 0.45 5.99
CA TYR A 433 -20.75 -0.67 6.18
C TYR A 433 -20.01 -1.89 6.76
N GLN A 434 -18.87 -2.24 6.18
CA GLN A 434 -18.01 -3.33 6.65
C GLN A 434 -17.53 -3.11 8.10
N HIS A 435 -17.19 -1.89 8.47
CA HIS A 435 -16.73 -1.54 9.82
C HIS A 435 -17.80 -1.85 10.88
N TYR A 436 -19.07 -1.54 10.60
CA TYR A 436 -20.17 -1.71 11.55
C TYR A 436 -20.85 -3.07 11.48
N PHE A 437 -21.03 -3.63 10.29
CA PHE A 437 -21.88 -4.79 10.06
C PHE A 437 -21.11 -6.03 9.56
N GLY A 438 -19.82 -5.89 9.21
CA GLY A 438 -19.00 -6.96 8.66
C GLY A 438 -19.31 -7.25 7.18
N TRP A 439 -18.86 -8.40 6.71
CA TRP A 439 -18.93 -8.80 5.30
C TRP A 439 -20.34 -9.20 4.84
N PHE A 440 -21.20 -9.61 5.75
CA PHE A 440 -22.53 -10.14 5.41
C PHE A 440 -23.54 -9.01 5.16
N ASP A 441 -24.14 -9.00 3.98
CA ASP A 441 -25.09 -8.00 3.52
C ASP A 441 -26.54 -8.24 3.99
N ALA A 442 -26.77 -9.23 4.87
CA ALA A 442 -28.06 -9.70 5.40
C ALA A 442 -28.96 -10.42 4.37
N VAL A 443 -28.54 -10.57 3.13
CA VAL A 443 -29.29 -11.34 2.12
C VAL A 443 -29.02 -12.84 2.31
N PRO A 444 -30.05 -13.68 2.66
CA PRO A 444 -29.80 -15.07 3.02
C PRO A 444 -29.10 -15.90 1.93
N ALA A 445 -29.30 -15.58 0.65
CA ALA A 445 -28.66 -16.27 -0.46
C ALA A 445 -27.12 -16.05 -0.52
N ASN A 446 -26.63 -14.95 0.07
CA ASN A 446 -25.21 -14.59 0.10
C ASN A 446 -24.49 -15.08 1.37
N LEU A 447 -25.22 -15.80 2.28
CA LEU A 447 -24.63 -16.32 3.51
C LEU A 447 -23.65 -17.48 3.25
N ASP A 448 -24.02 -18.38 2.33
CA ASP A 448 -23.22 -19.56 1.94
C ASP A 448 -23.31 -19.76 0.42
N PRO A 449 -22.68 -18.89 -0.38
CA PRO A 449 -22.70 -18.98 -1.82
C PRO A 449 -21.86 -20.16 -2.31
N LEU A 450 -22.16 -20.64 -3.52
CA LEU A 450 -21.30 -21.62 -4.19
C LEU A 450 -19.89 -21.01 -4.42
N PRO A 451 -18.83 -21.86 -4.45
CA PRO A 451 -17.53 -21.43 -4.92
C PRO A 451 -17.62 -20.77 -6.31
N PRO A 452 -16.79 -19.76 -6.61
CA PRO A 452 -16.89 -18.99 -7.85
C PRO A 452 -16.91 -19.83 -9.13
N GLU A 453 -16.07 -20.85 -9.25
CA GLU A 453 -16.03 -21.76 -10.41
C GLU A 453 -17.32 -22.56 -10.56
N ASP A 454 -17.81 -23.14 -9.46
CA ASP A 454 -19.06 -23.89 -9.47
C ASP A 454 -20.27 -23.02 -9.81
N ALA A 455 -20.30 -21.79 -9.30
CA ALA A 455 -21.32 -20.80 -9.60
C ALA A 455 -21.27 -20.41 -11.08
N ALA A 456 -20.08 -20.08 -11.59
CA ALA A 456 -19.85 -19.67 -12.97
C ALA A 456 -20.29 -20.74 -13.97
N ALA A 457 -19.91 -21.99 -13.75
CA ALA A 457 -20.31 -23.10 -14.61
C ALA A 457 -21.85 -23.23 -14.72
N ARG A 458 -22.58 -23.08 -13.59
CA ARG A 458 -24.05 -23.14 -13.55
C ARG A 458 -24.70 -21.92 -14.19
N TYR A 459 -24.14 -20.71 -13.97
CA TYR A 459 -24.67 -19.53 -14.64
C TYR A 459 -24.50 -19.59 -16.15
N VAL A 460 -23.35 -20.07 -16.65
CA VAL A 460 -23.09 -20.26 -18.08
C VAL A 460 -24.10 -21.26 -18.66
N GLU A 461 -24.32 -22.40 -18.01
CA GLU A 461 -25.33 -23.40 -18.44
C GLU A 461 -26.74 -22.78 -18.48
N ALA A 462 -27.16 -22.10 -17.41
CA ALA A 462 -28.48 -21.47 -17.29
C ALA A 462 -28.71 -20.35 -18.33
N MET A 463 -27.65 -19.67 -18.75
CA MET A 463 -27.71 -18.60 -19.78
C MET A 463 -27.65 -19.14 -21.23
N GLY A 464 -27.54 -20.44 -21.43
CA GLY A 464 -27.57 -21.08 -22.76
C GLY A 464 -26.18 -21.45 -23.31
N GLY A 465 -25.18 -21.54 -22.44
CA GLY A 465 -23.80 -21.94 -22.77
C GLY A 465 -22.83 -20.78 -22.94
N LEU A 466 -21.55 -21.12 -23.04
CA LEU A 466 -20.44 -20.13 -23.05
C LEU A 466 -20.60 -19.09 -24.18
N ASP A 467 -20.87 -19.54 -25.41
CA ASP A 467 -21.04 -18.63 -26.56
C ASP A 467 -22.18 -17.64 -26.33
N ALA A 468 -23.30 -18.06 -25.74
CA ALA A 468 -24.45 -17.20 -25.47
C ALA A 468 -24.10 -16.10 -24.42
N VAL A 469 -23.29 -16.47 -23.42
CA VAL A 469 -22.78 -15.48 -22.43
C VAL A 469 -21.83 -14.48 -23.08
N LEU A 470 -20.90 -14.98 -23.89
CA LEU A 470 -19.92 -14.12 -24.58
C LEU A 470 -20.57 -13.18 -25.59
N ASP A 471 -21.58 -13.65 -26.36
CA ASP A 471 -22.34 -12.79 -27.26
C ASP A 471 -23.07 -11.67 -26.51
N ARG A 472 -23.58 -11.94 -25.31
CA ARG A 472 -24.20 -10.93 -24.45
C ARG A 472 -23.18 -9.96 -23.87
N ALA A 473 -22.00 -10.44 -23.48
CA ALA A 473 -20.91 -9.61 -22.96
C ALA A 473 -20.38 -8.65 -24.05
N GLU A 474 -20.25 -9.12 -25.29
CA GLU A 474 -19.93 -8.27 -26.45
C GLU A 474 -21.04 -7.26 -26.73
N ALA A 475 -22.30 -7.66 -26.72
CA ALA A 475 -23.41 -6.72 -26.90
C ALA A 475 -23.44 -5.63 -25.82
N ALA A 476 -23.15 -5.98 -24.57
CA ALA A 476 -23.00 -5.03 -23.46
C ALA A 476 -21.81 -4.07 -23.69
N PHE A 477 -20.67 -4.60 -24.16
CA PHE A 477 -19.51 -3.79 -24.52
C PHE A 477 -19.85 -2.75 -25.60
N GLU A 478 -20.50 -3.19 -26.70
CA GLU A 478 -20.91 -2.31 -27.80
C GLU A 478 -21.95 -1.25 -27.35
N ALA A 479 -22.80 -1.59 -26.38
CA ALA A 479 -23.74 -0.65 -25.78
C ALA A 479 -23.09 0.33 -24.77
N GLY A 480 -21.80 0.16 -24.44
CA GLY A 480 -21.10 0.95 -23.42
C GLY A 480 -21.45 0.58 -21.97
N GLU A 481 -22.13 -0.56 -21.76
CA GLU A 481 -22.50 -1.12 -20.45
C GLU A 481 -21.33 -1.95 -19.87
N HIS A 482 -20.15 -1.34 -19.73
CA HIS A 482 -18.91 -2.04 -19.42
C HIS A 482 -18.90 -2.75 -18.07
N ARG A 483 -19.64 -2.28 -17.06
CA ARG A 483 -19.79 -3.00 -15.77
C ARG A 483 -20.47 -4.36 -15.98
N TRP A 484 -21.60 -4.34 -16.71
CA TRP A 484 -22.33 -5.55 -17.03
C TRP A 484 -21.54 -6.50 -17.97
N GLY A 485 -20.89 -5.93 -18.97
CA GLY A 485 -19.99 -6.70 -19.86
C GLY A 485 -18.85 -7.39 -19.09
N ALA A 486 -18.26 -6.72 -18.10
CA ALA A 486 -17.21 -7.29 -17.24
C ALA A 486 -17.75 -8.43 -16.36
N GLU A 487 -18.93 -8.28 -15.73
CA GLU A 487 -19.55 -9.35 -14.91
C GLU A 487 -19.83 -10.61 -15.71
N LEU A 488 -20.37 -10.48 -16.93
CA LEU A 488 -20.63 -11.60 -17.83
C LEU A 488 -19.32 -12.26 -18.28
N ALA A 489 -18.33 -11.47 -18.68
CA ALA A 489 -17.05 -11.98 -19.16
C ALA A 489 -16.24 -12.64 -18.02
N GLN A 490 -16.27 -12.09 -16.82
CA GLN A 490 -15.68 -12.69 -15.62
C GLN A 490 -16.31 -14.04 -15.31
N THR A 491 -17.65 -14.14 -15.39
CA THR A 491 -18.37 -15.42 -15.24
C THR A 491 -17.92 -16.43 -16.30
N ALA A 492 -17.73 -15.99 -17.56
CA ALA A 492 -17.24 -16.85 -18.62
C ALA A 492 -15.80 -17.33 -18.40
N VAL A 493 -14.89 -16.47 -17.92
CA VAL A 493 -13.50 -16.82 -17.59
C VAL A 493 -13.45 -17.83 -16.46
N PHE A 494 -14.27 -17.67 -15.40
CA PHE A 494 -14.32 -18.64 -14.30
C PHE A 494 -14.93 -19.99 -14.70
N ALA A 495 -15.81 -20.01 -15.70
CA ALA A 495 -16.36 -21.26 -16.25
C ALA A 495 -15.39 -21.96 -17.21
N ASP A 496 -14.62 -21.22 -18.01
CA ASP A 496 -13.57 -21.72 -18.90
C ASP A 496 -12.40 -20.74 -18.99
N PRO A 497 -11.41 -20.86 -18.10
CA PRO A 497 -10.25 -19.95 -18.07
C PRO A 497 -9.35 -20.05 -19.30
N ARG A 498 -9.52 -21.08 -20.15
CA ARG A 498 -8.78 -21.23 -21.40
C ARG A 498 -9.42 -20.51 -22.59
N SER A 499 -10.61 -19.95 -22.42
CA SER A 499 -11.30 -19.21 -23.47
C SER A 499 -10.62 -17.87 -23.75
N ALA A 500 -9.81 -17.79 -24.80
CA ALA A 500 -9.17 -16.54 -25.23
C ALA A 500 -10.21 -15.44 -25.53
N ARG A 501 -11.39 -15.80 -26.09
CA ARG A 501 -12.48 -14.86 -26.32
C ARG A 501 -13.01 -14.27 -25.02
N ALA A 502 -13.22 -15.10 -23.99
CA ALA A 502 -13.70 -14.64 -22.68
C ALA A 502 -12.71 -13.65 -22.03
N ARG A 503 -11.43 -14.02 -22.02
CA ARG A 503 -10.35 -13.19 -21.48
C ARG A 503 -10.24 -11.83 -22.18
N GLU A 504 -10.33 -11.83 -23.51
CA GLU A 504 -10.24 -10.60 -24.29
C GLU A 504 -11.45 -9.69 -24.10
N ILE A 505 -12.68 -10.23 -24.05
CA ILE A 505 -13.89 -9.45 -23.75
C ILE A 505 -13.80 -8.85 -22.34
N LEU A 506 -13.31 -9.62 -21.36
CA LEU A 506 -13.07 -9.15 -20.00
C LEU A 506 -12.07 -7.99 -19.97
N ALA A 507 -10.91 -8.18 -20.60
CA ALA A 507 -9.86 -7.20 -20.67
C ALA A 507 -10.36 -5.87 -21.31
N ARG A 508 -11.07 -5.94 -22.43
CA ARG A 508 -11.64 -4.77 -23.09
C ARG A 508 -12.62 -3.99 -22.21
N ASN A 509 -13.48 -4.69 -21.46
CA ASN A 509 -14.40 -4.04 -20.52
C ASN A 509 -13.63 -3.36 -19.35
N TYR A 510 -12.63 -4.05 -18.80
CA TYR A 510 -11.79 -3.49 -17.75
C TYR A 510 -11.03 -2.24 -18.22
N GLU A 511 -10.50 -2.21 -19.44
CA GLU A 511 -9.89 -1.01 -20.02
C GLU A 511 -10.84 0.18 -19.99
N GLN A 512 -12.08 -0.01 -20.48
CA GLN A 512 -13.05 1.09 -20.53
C GLN A 512 -13.46 1.57 -19.12
N LEU A 513 -13.58 0.65 -18.16
CA LEU A 513 -13.83 1.00 -16.75
C LEU A 513 -12.65 1.79 -16.15
N GLY A 514 -11.43 1.35 -16.42
CA GLY A 514 -10.21 2.06 -16.01
C GLY A 514 -10.11 3.46 -16.61
N TYR A 515 -10.45 3.63 -17.90
CA TYR A 515 -10.42 4.93 -18.57
C TYR A 515 -11.45 5.92 -18.02
N ARG A 516 -12.60 5.44 -17.52
CA ARG A 516 -13.65 6.28 -16.92
C ARG A 516 -13.39 6.61 -15.45
N ALA A 517 -12.52 5.86 -14.77
CA ALA A 517 -12.30 6.02 -13.36
C ALA A 517 -11.68 7.38 -13.01
N GLU A 518 -12.29 8.14 -12.10
CA GLU A 518 -11.70 9.31 -11.46
C GLU A 518 -10.69 8.90 -10.39
N SER A 519 -10.92 7.76 -9.72
CA SER A 519 -9.95 7.18 -8.77
C SER A 519 -8.81 6.50 -9.52
N ALA A 520 -7.59 6.92 -9.23
CA ALA A 520 -6.39 6.32 -9.78
C ALA A 520 -6.24 4.83 -9.37
N PRO A 521 -6.44 4.42 -8.09
CA PRO A 521 -6.45 3.01 -7.71
C PRO A 521 -7.51 2.19 -8.45
N TRP A 522 -8.70 2.72 -8.70
CA TRP A 522 -9.69 2.01 -9.50
C TRP A 522 -9.25 1.84 -10.95
N ARG A 523 -8.67 2.91 -11.54
CA ARG A 523 -8.07 2.84 -12.87
C ARG A 523 -7.03 1.74 -12.94
N ASP A 524 -6.08 1.75 -12.02
CA ASP A 524 -4.95 0.83 -12.03
C ASP A 524 -5.39 -0.62 -11.79
N ILE A 525 -6.36 -0.85 -10.89
CA ILE A 525 -6.94 -2.18 -10.65
C ILE A 525 -7.59 -2.72 -11.92
N TYR A 526 -8.41 -1.93 -12.61
CA TYR A 526 -9.05 -2.37 -13.83
C TYR A 526 -8.03 -2.63 -14.95
N LEU A 527 -7.06 -1.73 -15.15
CA LEU A 527 -6.07 -1.89 -16.21
C LEU A 527 -5.09 -3.04 -15.93
N THR A 528 -4.70 -3.24 -14.67
CA THR A 528 -3.89 -4.41 -14.27
C THR A 528 -4.69 -5.70 -14.47
N GLY A 529 -5.98 -5.70 -14.15
CA GLY A 529 -6.87 -6.82 -14.44
C GLY A 529 -7.00 -7.12 -15.94
N ALA A 530 -7.02 -6.09 -16.79
CA ALA A 530 -7.00 -6.26 -18.24
C ALA A 530 -5.68 -6.88 -18.72
N LEU A 531 -4.54 -6.42 -18.19
CA LEU A 531 -3.21 -6.98 -18.49
C LEU A 531 -3.13 -8.44 -18.06
N GLU A 532 -3.54 -8.77 -16.82
CA GLU A 532 -3.53 -10.14 -16.31
C GLU A 532 -4.47 -11.07 -17.10
N ALA A 533 -5.63 -10.60 -17.51
CA ALA A 533 -6.54 -11.40 -18.34
C ALA A 533 -5.90 -11.82 -19.69
N ARG A 534 -4.98 -11.04 -20.25
CA ARG A 534 -4.27 -11.33 -21.50
C ARG A 534 -2.98 -12.11 -21.28
N GLU A 535 -2.17 -11.73 -20.31
CA GLU A 535 -0.79 -12.19 -20.15
C GLU A 535 -0.63 -13.22 -19.02
N GLY A 536 -1.67 -13.38 -18.18
CA GLY A 536 -1.60 -14.18 -16.95
C GLY A 536 -1.07 -13.41 -15.75
N PRO A 537 -1.06 -14.04 -14.56
CA PRO A 537 -0.65 -13.41 -13.31
C PRO A 537 0.80 -12.96 -13.33
N GLN A 538 1.04 -11.74 -12.84
CA GLN A 538 2.38 -11.17 -12.67
C GLN A 538 2.58 -10.79 -11.20
N GLY A 539 3.50 -11.47 -10.52
CA GLY A 539 3.80 -11.21 -9.11
C GLY A 539 4.76 -10.02 -8.93
N VAL A 540 4.67 -9.37 -7.79
CA VAL A 540 5.67 -8.42 -7.32
C VAL A 540 6.34 -9.01 -6.08
N ASP A 541 7.64 -9.30 -6.15
CA ASP A 541 8.38 -9.75 -4.96
C ASP A 541 8.81 -8.55 -4.13
N ILE A 542 8.02 -8.25 -3.11
CA ILE A 542 8.31 -7.20 -2.12
C ILE A 542 9.16 -7.75 -0.97
N SER A 543 9.16 -9.07 -0.75
CA SER A 543 9.82 -9.70 0.40
C SER A 543 11.34 -9.50 0.38
N ALA A 544 11.97 -9.64 -0.78
CA ALA A 544 13.40 -9.42 -0.96
C ALA A 544 13.83 -7.97 -0.67
N ARG A 545 12.92 -7.01 -0.82
CA ARG A 545 13.14 -5.58 -0.58
C ARG A 545 12.97 -5.18 0.88
N SER A 546 12.31 -6.03 1.68
CA SER A 546 11.89 -5.75 3.06
C SER A 546 12.82 -6.34 4.13
N THR A 547 13.99 -6.87 3.76
CA THR A 547 14.94 -7.49 4.72
C THR A 547 15.33 -6.55 5.86
N GLY A 548 15.50 -5.26 5.58
CA GLY A 548 15.79 -4.24 6.59
C GLY A 548 14.68 -4.07 7.64
N ILE A 549 13.42 -4.29 7.24
CA ILE A 549 12.27 -4.21 8.17
C ILE A 549 12.30 -5.38 9.14
N LEU A 550 12.61 -6.58 8.66
CA LEU A 550 12.63 -7.80 9.50
C LEU A 550 13.63 -7.70 10.66
N GLU A 551 14.71 -6.93 10.53
CA GLU A 551 15.73 -6.77 11.59
C GLU A 551 15.17 -6.07 12.84
N VAL A 552 14.14 -5.25 12.71
CA VAL A 552 13.60 -4.41 13.78
C VAL A 552 12.32 -5.00 14.39
N ILE A 553 11.65 -5.90 13.68
CA ILE A 553 10.40 -6.51 14.13
C ILE A 553 10.61 -7.39 15.38
N PRO A 554 9.77 -7.26 16.41
CA PRO A 554 9.80 -8.14 17.58
C PRO A 554 9.57 -9.61 17.21
N LEU A 555 10.23 -10.53 17.94
CA LEU A 555 10.10 -11.97 17.69
C LEU A 555 8.65 -12.48 17.82
N GLN A 556 7.83 -11.82 18.64
CA GLN A 556 6.41 -12.14 18.77
C GLN A 556 5.67 -12.09 17.42
N GLN A 557 5.82 -11.00 16.65
CA GLN A 557 5.19 -10.84 15.33
C GLN A 557 5.78 -11.81 14.32
N PHE A 558 7.06 -12.12 14.49
CA PHE A 558 7.72 -13.12 13.67
C PHE A 558 7.13 -14.52 13.87
N PHE A 559 6.93 -14.95 15.12
CA PHE A 559 6.26 -16.22 15.41
C PHE A 559 4.79 -16.20 15.01
N ALA A 560 4.12 -15.05 15.09
CA ALA A 560 2.76 -14.88 14.55
C ALA A 560 2.69 -15.16 13.04
N ALA A 561 3.65 -14.63 12.27
CA ALA A 561 3.76 -14.90 10.83
C ALA A 561 4.06 -16.37 10.54
N MET A 562 4.95 -17.02 11.33
CA MET A 562 5.18 -18.45 11.20
C MET A 562 3.91 -19.27 11.47
N ALA A 563 3.16 -18.92 12.53
CA ALA A 563 1.93 -19.61 12.91
C ALA A 563 0.87 -19.54 11.79
N SER A 564 0.78 -18.42 11.07
CA SER A 564 -0.16 -18.25 9.97
C SER A 564 0.18 -19.04 8.70
N ARG A 565 1.38 -19.65 8.64
CA ARG A 565 1.87 -20.46 7.52
C ARG A 565 1.79 -21.97 7.76
N ILE A 566 1.38 -22.40 8.96
CA ILE A 566 1.26 -23.83 9.29
C ILE A 566 0.05 -24.45 8.58
N ASP A 567 0.28 -25.56 7.85
CA ASP A 567 -0.84 -26.42 7.42
C ASP A 567 -1.40 -27.14 8.66
N GLY A 568 -2.50 -26.62 9.18
CA GLY A 568 -3.14 -27.09 10.39
C GLY A 568 -3.70 -28.52 10.27
N ILE A 569 -4.09 -28.96 9.07
CA ILE A 569 -4.58 -30.33 8.84
C ILE A 569 -3.41 -31.33 8.88
N GLU A 570 -2.29 -31.03 8.20
CA GLU A 570 -1.10 -31.87 8.25
C GLU A 570 -0.48 -31.90 9.65
N ALA A 571 -0.62 -30.80 10.40
CA ALA A 571 -0.14 -30.66 11.77
C ALA A 571 -1.04 -31.29 12.84
N ALA A 572 -2.30 -31.64 12.53
CA ALA A 572 -3.33 -31.95 13.53
C ALA A 572 -2.98 -33.09 14.51
N GLU A 573 -2.24 -34.11 14.04
CA GLU A 573 -1.85 -35.28 14.86
C GLU A 573 -0.48 -35.10 15.54
N ARG A 574 0.14 -33.91 15.43
CA ARG A 574 1.45 -33.61 16.00
C ARG A 574 1.28 -32.89 17.33
N ASP A 575 1.98 -33.39 18.36
CA ASP A 575 2.11 -32.73 19.66
C ASP A 575 3.61 -32.53 19.91
N ARG A 576 4.08 -31.29 19.89
CA ARG A 576 5.49 -30.92 19.91
C ARG A 576 5.72 -29.65 20.70
N THR A 577 6.88 -29.57 21.34
CA THR A 577 7.33 -28.36 22.02
C THR A 577 8.79 -28.08 21.67
N PHE A 578 9.10 -26.84 21.33
CA PHE A 578 10.43 -26.38 20.95
C PHE A 578 10.82 -25.16 21.76
N GLY A 579 12.10 -25.07 22.16
CA GLY A 579 12.69 -23.87 22.74
C GLY A 579 13.57 -23.14 21.74
N PHE A 580 13.38 -21.85 21.57
CA PHE A 580 14.20 -20.99 20.72
C PHE A 580 14.97 -20.00 21.59
N TYR A 581 16.29 -20.01 21.50
CA TYR A 581 17.23 -19.19 22.27
C TYR A 581 17.96 -18.27 21.29
N PHE A 582 17.54 -17.01 21.22
CA PHE A 582 18.14 -16.00 20.36
C PHE A 582 19.25 -15.28 21.08
N ARG A 583 20.47 -15.38 20.55
CA ARG A 583 21.62 -14.64 21.08
C ARG A 583 21.66 -13.27 20.43
N GLU A 584 21.52 -12.23 21.26
CA GLU A 584 21.56 -10.85 20.83
C GLU A 584 23.01 -10.32 20.78
N PRO A 585 23.29 -9.24 20.02
CA PRO A 585 24.64 -8.67 19.89
C PRO A 585 25.25 -8.18 21.20
N ASP A 586 24.43 -7.78 22.18
CA ASP A 586 24.84 -7.33 23.52
C ASP A 586 25.19 -8.49 24.46
N GLY A 587 25.03 -9.74 24.01
CA GLY A 587 25.27 -10.96 24.77
C GLY A 587 24.08 -11.44 25.60
N SER A 588 22.94 -10.74 25.56
CA SER A 588 21.68 -11.23 26.13
C SER A 588 21.12 -12.41 25.32
N VAL A 589 20.22 -13.17 25.92
CA VAL A 589 19.52 -14.28 25.27
C VAL A 589 18.02 -14.09 25.47
N GLU A 590 17.32 -13.87 24.37
CA GLU A 590 15.87 -13.87 24.34
C GLU A 590 15.37 -15.30 24.11
N VAL A 591 14.45 -15.77 24.95
CA VAL A 591 13.99 -17.17 24.92
C VAL A 591 12.52 -17.24 24.61
N TRP A 592 12.16 -18.12 23.68
CA TRP A 592 10.78 -18.35 23.24
C TRP A 592 10.44 -19.83 23.28
N THR A 593 9.26 -20.15 23.75
CA THR A 593 8.66 -21.47 23.61
C THR A 593 7.67 -21.48 22.48
N VAL A 594 7.79 -22.48 21.62
CA VAL A 594 6.85 -22.77 20.54
C VAL A 594 6.26 -24.15 20.78
N SER A 595 4.94 -24.25 20.81
CA SER A 595 4.22 -25.52 20.91
C SER A 595 3.28 -25.71 19.75
N LEU A 596 3.14 -26.94 19.29
CA LEU A 596 2.25 -27.36 18.21
C LEU A 596 1.33 -28.45 18.75
N SER A 597 0.02 -28.18 18.78
CA SER A 597 -1.00 -29.18 19.15
C SER A 597 -2.32 -28.87 18.45
N ASN A 598 -3.09 -29.91 18.12
CA ASN A 598 -4.37 -29.78 17.42
C ASN A 598 -4.29 -28.94 16.12
N GLY A 599 -3.16 -29.00 15.43
CA GLY A 599 -2.92 -28.18 14.22
C GLY A 599 -2.63 -26.70 14.47
N VAL A 600 -2.46 -26.28 15.74
CA VAL A 600 -2.26 -24.87 16.12
C VAL A 600 -0.87 -24.69 16.70
N MET A 601 -0.12 -23.76 16.15
CA MET A 601 1.12 -23.26 16.72
C MET A 601 0.81 -22.18 17.76
N ARG A 602 1.33 -22.38 18.97
CA ARG A 602 1.35 -21.37 20.04
C ARG A 602 2.78 -20.97 20.33
N TYR A 603 2.97 -19.75 20.74
CA TYR A 603 4.30 -19.22 21.08
C TYR A 603 4.19 -18.26 22.26
N GLY A 604 5.25 -18.18 23.04
CA GLY A 604 5.33 -17.29 24.20
C GLY A 604 6.76 -17.10 24.65
N GLU A 605 7.04 -15.95 25.27
CA GLU A 605 8.32 -15.64 25.85
C GLU A 605 8.61 -16.55 27.08
N GLY A 606 9.83 -16.98 27.18
CA GLY A 606 10.32 -17.86 28.27
C GLY A 606 10.69 -19.25 27.79
N PRO A 607 11.45 -20.00 28.61
CA PRO A 607 11.89 -21.35 28.27
C PRO A 607 10.73 -22.34 28.35
N PRO A 608 10.76 -23.43 27.55
CA PRO A 608 9.81 -24.51 27.68
C PRO A 608 9.91 -25.16 29.08
N PRO A 609 8.83 -25.80 29.56
CA PRO A 609 8.90 -26.56 30.81
C PRO A 609 10.05 -27.58 30.77
N VAL A 610 10.66 -27.81 31.94
CA VAL A 610 11.79 -28.72 32.07
C VAL A 610 11.40 -30.13 31.64
N ASP A 611 12.19 -30.72 30.74
CA ASP A 611 12.01 -32.06 30.15
C ASP A 611 10.79 -32.20 29.18
N GLU A 612 10.16 -31.12 28.79
CA GLU A 612 9.02 -31.15 27.84
C GLU A 612 9.41 -30.72 26.41
N ALA A 613 10.58 -30.16 26.19
CA ALA A 613 11.01 -29.76 24.84
C ALA A 613 11.51 -30.97 24.03
N ASP A 614 10.92 -31.17 22.85
CA ASP A 614 11.40 -32.15 21.87
C ASP A 614 12.79 -31.76 21.35
N ALA A 615 12.98 -30.46 21.09
CA ALA A 615 14.28 -29.89 20.70
C ALA A 615 14.40 -28.43 21.15
N THR A 616 15.65 -27.98 21.29
CA THR A 616 15.99 -26.58 21.47
C THR A 616 16.89 -26.06 20.33
N VAL A 617 16.65 -24.83 19.92
CA VAL A 617 17.41 -24.12 18.91
C VAL A 617 18.11 -22.94 19.57
N THR A 618 19.44 -22.88 19.44
CA THR A 618 20.21 -21.70 19.81
C THR A 618 20.74 -21.05 18.55
N VAL A 619 20.38 -19.79 18.33
CA VAL A 619 20.70 -19.08 17.07
C VAL A 619 21.02 -17.62 17.36
N THR A 620 21.85 -16.96 16.54
CA THR A 620 21.94 -15.50 16.55
C THR A 620 20.77 -14.92 15.76
N ARG A 621 20.25 -13.78 16.21
CA ARG A 621 19.15 -13.10 15.50
C ARG A 621 19.52 -12.83 14.03
N ALA A 622 20.72 -12.35 13.78
CA ALA A 622 21.21 -12.09 12.42
C ALA A 622 21.22 -13.34 11.53
N PHE A 623 21.65 -14.48 12.07
CA PHE A 623 21.66 -15.73 11.27
C PHE A 623 20.22 -16.21 11.01
N TRP A 624 19.33 -16.09 11.98
CA TRP A 624 17.94 -16.43 11.83
C TRP A 624 17.25 -15.60 10.73
N LEU A 625 17.49 -14.28 10.69
CA LEU A 625 16.95 -13.38 9.67
C LEU A 625 17.45 -13.74 8.28
N ARG A 626 18.74 -14.04 8.11
CA ARG A 626 19.30 -14.53 6.83
C ARG A 626 18.66 -15.83 6.36
N MET A 627 18.36 -16.74 7.31
CA MET A 627 17.62 -17.97 6.96
C MET A 627 16.23 -17.66 6.44
N MET A 628 15.52 -16.75 7.11
CA MET A 628 14.16 -16.39 6.74
C MET A 628 14.09 -15.59 5.45
N ALA A 629 15.12 -14.81 5.16
CA ALA A 629 15.29 -14.13 3.88
C ALA A 629 15.74 -15.05 2.73
N GLY A 630 15.99 -16.35 3.02
CA GLY A 630 16.52 -17.29 2.02
C GLY A 630 18.01 -17.10 1.67
N GLU A 631 18.71 -16.23 2.39
CA GLU A 631 20.14 -15.93 2.19
C GLU A 631 21.07 -16.95 2.84
N ALA A 632 20.57 -17.76 3.77
CA ALA A 632 21.29 -18.85 4.41
C ALA A 632 20.53 -20.17 4.23
N GLY A 633 21.18 -21.16 3.61
CA GLY A 633 20.60 -22.47 3.34
C GLY A 633 21.02 -23.55 4.35
N LEU A 634 20.61 -24.80 4.07
CA LEU A 634 20.92 -25.98 4.90
C LEU A 634 22.44 -26.21 5.08
N ALA A 635 23.24 -25.91 4.06
CA ALA A 635 24.69 -26.03 4.14
C ALA A 635 25.29 -25.04 5.16
N ASP A 636 24.75 -23.82 5.18
CA ASP A 636 25.16 -22.77 6.11
C ASP A 636 24.75 -23.11 7.53
N LEU A 637 23.57 -23.70 7.73
CA LEU A 637 23.10 -24.24 9.00
C LEU A 637 24.08 -25.26 9.60
N LEU A 638 24.53 -26.21 8.76
CA LEU A 638 25.43 -27.29 9.19
C LEU A 638 26.86 -26.80 9.45
N ALA A 639 27.29 -25.73 8.80
CA ALA A 639 28.63 -25.18 8.91
C ALA A 639 28.78 -24.05 9.93
N SER A 640 27.65 -23.42 10.35
CA SER A 640 27.66 -22.24 11.19
C SER A 640 27.87 -22.58 12.67
N ARG A 641 28.62 -21.70 13.36
CA ARG A 641 28.68 -21.68 14.84
C ARG A 641 27.57 -20.80 15.45
N GLU A 642 26.80 -20.13 14.61
CA GLU A 642 25.72 -19.24 15.02
C GLU A 642 24.39 -19.97 15.21
N PHE A 643 24.34 -21.26 14.83
CA PHE A 643 23.16 -22.11 14.93
C PHE A 643 23.50 -23.46 15.57
N ALA A 644 22.71 -23.88 16.54
CA ALA A 644 22.85 -25.19 17.21
C ALA A 644 21.48 -25.77 17.55
N ILE A 645 21.32 -27.08 17.39
CA ILE A 645 20.13 -27.84 17.81
C ILE A 645 20.54 -28.88 18.84
N ASP A 646 19.83 -28.91 19.97
CA ASP A 646 19.87 -29.99 20.95
C ASP A 646 18.50 -30.67 21.02
N GLY A 647 18.47 -32.00 21.10
CA GLY A 647 17.26 -32.81 21.11
C GLY A 647 16.87 -33.42 19.76
N ASP A 648 15.57 -33.59 19.49
CA ASP A 648 15.03 -34.25 18.29
C ASP A 648 15.06 -33.35 17.06
N ARG A 649 16.15 -33.44 16.28
CA ARG A 649 16.33 -32.71 15.02
C ARG A 649 15.31 -33.06 13.96
N ILE A 650 14.80 -34.31 13.98
CA ILE A 650 13.83 -34.76 12.97
C ILE A 650 12.47 -34.13 13.26
N ALA A 651 12.08 -34.05 14.54
CA ALA A 651 10.88 -33.36 14.96
C ALA A 651 10.90 -31.87 14.55
N LEU A 652 12.04 -31.20 14.79
CA LEU A 652 12.22 -29.79 14.42
C LEU A 652 12.17 -29.59 12.90
N LEU A 653 12.86 -30.40 12.10
CA LEU A 653 12.79 -30.33 10.64
C LEU A 653 11.39 -30.63 10.11
N GLY A 654 10.69 -31.59 10.76
CA GLY A 654 9.30 -31.87 10.45
C GLY A 654 8.34 -30.73 10.79
N PHE A 655 8.66 -29.93 11.82
CA PHE A 655 7.90 -28.74 12.16
C PHE A 655 8.06 -27.64 11.09
N PHE A 656 9.29 -27.32 10.66
CA PHE A 656 9.50 -26.37 9.58
C PHE A 656 8.89 -26.82 8.24
N GLY A 657 8.82 -28.13 8.00
CA GLY A 657 8.21 -28.70 6.81
C GLY A 657 6.68 -28.59 6.76
N LEU A 658 6.03 -28.09 7.83
CA LEU A 658 4.59 -27.80 7.85
C LEU A 658 4.26 -26.39 7.38
N MET A 659 5.27 -25.53 7.25
CA MET A 659 5.06 -24.17 6.82
C MET A 659 4.90 -24.12 5.30
N GLU A 660 3.85 -23.49 4.85
CA GLU A 660 3.59 -23.23 3.44
C GLU A 660 4.17 -21.88 3.04
N ASP A 661 4.78 -21.84 1.87
CA ASP A 661 5.10 -20.60 1.20
C ASP A 661 3.88 -20.15 0.40
N GLY A 662 3.42 -18.92 0.61
CA GLY A 662 2.35 -18.39 -0.23
C GLY A 662 2.84 -18.17 -1.68
N ASP A 663 1.91 -17.93 -2.59
CA ASP A 663 2.19 -17.62 -3.99
C ASP A 663 2.14 -16.09 -4.20
N PRO A 664 3.27 -15.39 -4.48
CA PRO A 664 3.26 -13.96 -4.75
C PRO A 664 2.58 -13.61 -6.09
N GLY A 665 2.39 -14.60 -6.96
CA GLY A 665 1.78 -14.46 -8.27
C GLY A 665 0.40 -15.10 -8.40
N PHE A 666 -0.35 -15.29 -7.28
CA PHE A 666 -1.67 -15.90 -7.37
C PHE A 666 -2.59 -15.13 -8.34
N ALA A 667 -3.42 -15.89 -9.10
CA ALA A 667 -4.37 -15.31 -10.04
C ALA A 667 -5.45 -14.49 -9.31
N VAL A 668 -5.88 -13.38 -9.94
CA VAL A 668 -6.95 -12.51 -9.42
C VAL A 668 -8.18 -12.53 -10.34
N VAL A 669 -7.96 -12.54 -11.65
CA VAL A 669 -9.04 -12.45 -12.63
C VAL A 669 -9.46 -13.81 -13.21
N GLU A 670 -8.81 -14.85 -12.80
CA GLU A 670 -9.10 -16.23 -13.17
C GLU A 670 -9.02 -17.16 -11.94
N PRO A 671 -9.61 -18.41 -12.01
CA PRO A 671 -9.55 -19.36 -10.92
C PRO A 671 -8.15 -19.73 -10.45
#